data_b691c482b5963c4ff009c0d3614f6a6a
#
_entry.id   b691c482b5963c4ff009c0d3614f6a6a
#
_cell.length_a   1.000
_cell.length_b   1.000
_cell.length_c   1.000
_cell.angle_alpha   90.00
_cell.angle_beta   90.00
_cell.angle_gamma   90.00
#
_symmetry.space_group_name_H-M   'P 1'
#
loop_
_entity.id
_entity.type
_entity.pdbx_description
1 polymer ?
#
loop_
_entity_poly.entity_id
_entity_poly.type
_entity_poly.pdbx_seq_one_letter_code
_entity_poly.pdbx_strand_id
1 'polypeptide(L)'
;MSQRAFITSDGHSVVLPAGHTGRIGAGGQGQVYRTQLGGQPIAVKLCRQLEEARLIALQRLEPTCGTIATLPRQRLYHCRDGQRGALAGYAMRYVESKRSVSAARLFNFEEIAGLQRFTWKDAVLAALRLAESVAQLHRYGLVIGDLNPENVLFEQQGQAAGTSTWRAVILDSDSFQIASSAERFHCPVSRPPYTAPELIGADFATTWRDASSDAYALAVIVYLLLLHDHPYDNALLQAEPELEVTARIRRGLYPHAAMPAAGLRPGPYRPAPAAISEAMDAAFRRSFCCEPALRPTAAEWMLLLRDLHSQVVACSRNPRHQHVAGRDCLWCAVEQRIGTPISRYSPAPTSAKPLATQQTPEQSSQPAPADPQGNGLEALRDQLRLARDLVERRAVLVEQLLQLEPVLVEIAERCSSPEQLVDEQAVLERLSGLRNRISRWLGHRQKVEARQRLADQLLELATSSAASTLQQSRELEQQRHQLLSRLAGSCTAQLAARLPLQDPERTATALWRQAANHRQQRWLQQQLAQQPLRSWRMEGFGDGRMALLERHGLERGDQLLERIDQLTSLAGIGRGLQQRLRQQLENEIQTLQAHMPEHVASPQIASSLPDLLGPETLALIDTQQSLIDALQADAGALAIRCRDLNAQITSSYQQRDALQQSFNKLF
;
A
#
# COMPACT_ATOMS: atom_id res chain seq x y z
N MET A 1 -27.65 -33.48 21.09
CA MET A 1 -26.24 -32.96 21.08
C MET A 1 -26.21 -31.72 21.93
N SER A 2 -25.42 -31.70 23.02
CA SER A 2 -25.37 -30.61 23.96
C SER A 2 -24.75 -29.35 23.37
N GLN A 3 -25.35 -28.19 23.64
CA GLN A 3 -24.76 -26.88 23.38
C GLN A 3 -23.42 -26.76 24.13
N ARG A 4 -22.41 -26.13 23.53
CA ARG A 4 -21.13 -25.88 24.20
C ARG A 4 -21.15 -24.47 24.80
N ALA A 5 -20.99 -24.37 26.09
CA ALA A 5 -20.94 -23.11 26.82
C ALA A 5 -19.50 -22.76 27.17
N PHE A 6 -19.20 -21.46 27.05
CA PHE A 6 -17.91 -20.86 27.37
C PHE A 6 -18.12 -19.61 28.23
N ILE A 7 -17.10 -19.22 28.97
CA ILE A 7 -17.06 -17.99 29.75
C ILE A 7 -15.98 -17.07 29.13
N THR A 8 -16.32 -15.83 28.92
CA THR A 8 -15.38 -14.80 28.43
C THR A 8 -14.43 -14.33 29.53
N SER A 9 -13.38 -13.59 29.16
CA SER A 9 -12.42 -13.00 30.11
C SER A 9 -13.06 -12.00 31.09
N ASP A 10 -14.20 -11.42 30.75
CA ASP A 10 -14.98 -10.50 31.57
C ASP A 10 -16.19 -11.16 32.26
N GLY A 11 -16.32 -12.49 32.18
CA GLY A 11 -17.32 -13.27 32.93
C GLY A 11 -18.63 -13.52 32.21
N HIS A 12 -18.82 -13.08 30.99
CA HIS A 12 -20.06 -13.31 30.24
C HIS A 12 -20.11 -14.74 29.67
N SER A 13 -21.32 -15.31 29.63
CA SER A 13 -21.55 -16.62 29.01
C SER A 13 -21.72 -16.51 27.50
N VAL A 14 -21.04 -17.39 26.77
CA VAL A 14 -21.16 -17.55 25.32
C VAL A 14 -21.53 -18.98 25.00
N VAL A 15 -22.62 -19.16 24.26
CA VAL A 15 -23.12 -20.47 23.86
C VAL A 15 -22.92 -20.63 22.36
N LEU A 16 -22.27 -21.70 21.95
CA LEU A 16 -22.15 -22.05 20.54
C LEU A 16 -23.29 -22.98 20.11
N PRO A 17 -23.83 -22.81 18.88
CA PRO A 17 -24.84 -23.69 18.33
C PRO A 17 -24.36 -25.15 18.30
N ALA A 18 -25.27 -26.08 18.44
CA ALA A 18 -24.95 -27.51 18.39
C ALA A 18 -24.53 -27.94 16.97
N GLY A 19 -23.58 -28.88 16.88
CA GLY A 19 -23.12 -29.46 15.63
C GLY A 19 -22.36 -28.48 14.74
N HIS A 20 -22.66 -28.49 13.44
CA HIS A 20 -22.05 -27.61 12.43
C HIS A 20 -22.82 -26.30 12.22
N THR A 21 -23.99 -26.16 12.86
CA THR A 21 -24.82 -24.94 12.78
C THR A 21 -24.04 -23.75 13.34
N GLY A 22 -23.98 -22.66 12.57
CA GLY A 22 -23.21 -21.46 12.97
C GLY A 22 -21.70 -21.52 12.72
N ARG A 23 -21.14 -22.66 12.28
CA ARG A 23 -19.73 -22.72 11.87
C ARG A 23 -19.55 -22.00 10.55
N ILE A 24 -18.68 -21.00 10.53
CA ILE A 24 -18.39 -20.14 9.37
C ILE A 24 -17.01 -20.40 8.78
N GLY A 25 -16.13 -21.13 9.49
CA GLY A 25 -14.80 -21.49 9.00
C GLY A 25 -14.23 -22.68 9.77
N ALA A 26 -13.35 -23.45 9.12
CA ALA A 26 -12.57 -24.49 9.74
C ALA A 26 -11.22 -24.62 9.01
N GLY A 27 -10.13 -24.78 9.75
CA GLY A 27 -8.77 -24.95 9.24
C GLY A 27 -7.88 -25.74 10.20
N GLY A 28 -6.61 -25.85 9.87
CA GLY A 28 -5.62 -26.58 10.67
C GLY A 28 -5.47 -26.05 12.10
N GLN A 29 -5.63 -24.76 12.30
CA GLN A 29 -5.46 -24.09 13.58
C GLN A 29 -6.72 -24.11 14.46
N GLY A 30 -7.93 -24.26 13.90
CA GLY A 30 -9.16 -24.23 14.67
C GLY A 30 -10.45 -24.17 13.88
N GLN A 31 -11.53 -23.83 14.57
CA GLN A 31 -12.88 -23.68 14.00
C GLN A 31 -13.46 -22.33 14.38
N VAL A 32 -14.11 -21.66 13.44
CA VAL A 32 -14.73 -20.34 13.64
C VAL A 32 -16.24 -20.48 13.58
N TYR A 33 -16.91 -19.92 14.57
CA TYR A 33 -18.37 -19.94 14.73
C TYR A 33 -18.92 -18.53 14.79
N ARG A 34 -20.09 -18.31 14.21
CA ARG A 34 -20.91 -17.13 14.44
C ARG A 34 -21.83 -17.39 15.63
N THR A 35 -21.86 -16.44 16.57
CA THR A 35 -22.79 -16.45 17.71
C THR A 35 -23.13 -15.01 18.13
N GLN A 36 -23.67 -14.82 19.31
CA GLN A 36 -24.01 -13.51 19.88
C GLN A 36 -23.39 -13.34 21.26
N LEU A 37 -22.98 -12.11 21.58
CA LEU A 37 -22.59 -11.69 22.90
C LEU A 37 -23.27 -10.35 23.21
N GLY A 38 -24.06 -10.27 24.27
CA GLY A 38 -24.84 -9.07 24.60
C GLY A 38 -25.81 -8.63 23.46
N GLY A 39 -26.37 -9.58 22.70
CA GLY A 39 -27.24 -9.30 21.55
C GLY A 39 -26.52 -8.87 20.28
N GLN A 40 -25.21 -8.68 20.32
CA GLN A 40 -24.40 -8.31 19.15
C GLN A 40 -23.79 -9.55 18.48
N PRO A 41 -23.74 -9.62 17.13
CA PRO A 41 -23.10 -10.71 16.42
C PRO A 41 -21.59 -10.67 16.63
N ILE A 42 -21.02 -11.80 17.01
CA ILE A 42 -19.58 -12.01 17.17
C ILE A 42 -19.14 -13.26 16.40
N ALA A 43 -17.85 -13.32 16.07
CA ALA A 43 -17.19 -14.55 15.67
C ALA A 43 -16.38 -15.10 16.84
N VAL A 44 -16.40 -16.43 16.98
CA VAL A 44 -15.64 -17.17 18.00
C VAL A 44 -14.71 -18.14 17.30
N LYS A 45 -13.40 -18.01 17.50
CA LYS A 45 -12.41 -19.00 17.06
C LYS A 45 -12.04 -19.91 18.23
N LEU A 46 -12.34 -21.20 18.08
CA LEU A 46 -11.87 -22.26 18.98
C LEU A 46 -10.56 -22.82 18.38
N CYS A 47 -9.48 -22.71 19.12
CA CYS A 47 -8.14 -23.09 18.66
C CYS A 47 -7.65 -24.36 19.35
N ARG A 48 -6.77 -25.12 18.67
CA ARG A 48 -6.15 -26.32 19.21
C ARG A 48 -4.98 -26.03 20.13
N GLN A 49 -4.23 -25.00 19.82
CA GLN A 49 -3.08 -24.52 20.60
C GLN A 49 -3.22 -23.01 20.76
N LEU A 50 -3.07 -22.53 21.96
CA LEU A 50 -3.23 -21.12 22.31
C LEU A 50 -2.19 -20.70 23.34
N GLU A 51 -1.55 -19.59 23.09
CA GLU A 51 -0.74 -18.87 24.07
C GLU A 51 -1.55 -17.70 24.61
N GLU A 52 -1.95 -17.77 25.88
CA GLU A 52 -2.78 -16.72 26.49
C GLU A 52 -2.11 -15.36 26.48
N ALA A 53 -0.79 -15.31 26.70
CA ALA A 53 0.00 -14.09 26.68
C ALA A 53 -0.05 -13.41 25.29
N ARG A 54 0.01 -14.20 24.20
CA ARG A 54 -0.17 -13.70 22.82
C ARG A 54 -1.55 -13.06 22.62
N LEU A 55 -2.61 -13.73 23.08
CA LEU A 55 -3.97 -13.19 22.97
C LEU A 55 -4.14 -11.89 23.77
N ILE A 56 -3.50 -11.77 24.93
CA ILE A 56 -3.49 -10.54 25.73
C ILE A 56 -2.78 -9.42 24.97
N ALA A 57 -1.63 -9.69 24.36
CA ALA A 57 -0.89 -8.71 23.57
C ALA A 57 -1.71 -8.21 22.37
N LEU A 58 -2.36 -9.12 21.63
CA LEU A 58 -3.24 -8.77 20.51
C LEU A 58 -4.50 -8.02 20.97
N GLN A 59 -5.10 -8.40 22.08
CA GLN A 59 -6.29 -7.75 22.63
C GLN A 59 -6.04 -6.26 22.95
N ARG A 60 -4.84 -5.90 23.39
CA ARG A 60 -4.46 -4.50 23.65
C ARG A 60 -4.49 -3.64 22.38
N LEU A 61 -4.30 -4.25 21.20
CA LEU A 61 -4.30 -3.57 19.90
C LEU A 61 -5.70 -3.54 19.25
N GLU A 62 -6.66 -4.28 19.79
CA GLU A 62 -8.02 -4.36 19.22
C GLU A 62 -8.70 -2.99 19.09
N PRO A 63 -8.66 -2.07 20.07
CA PRO A 63 -9.30 -0.76 19.94
C PRO A 63 -8.78 0.05 18.75
N THR A 64 -7.53 -0.14 18.35
CA THR A 64 -6.87 0.60 17.27
C THR A 64 -6.91 -0.13 15.93
N CYS A 65 -6.72 -1.45 15.93
CA CYS A 65 -6.57 -2.25 14.73
C CYS A 65 -7.76 -3.21 14.47
N GLY A 66 -8.72 -3.34 15.38
CA GLY A 66 -9.85 -4.29 15.28
C GLY A 66 -10.83 -4.00 14.15
N THR A 67 -10.72 -2.86 13.47
CA THR A 67 -11.49 -2.59 12.24
C THR A 67 -10.84 -3.17 10.99
N ILE A 68 -9.53 -3.37 10.98
CA ILE A 68 -8.74 -3.85 9.84
C ILE A 68 -8.17 -5.26 10.04
N ALA A 69 -8.26 -5.81 11.25
CA ALA A 69 -7.91 -7.20 11.55
C ALA A 69 -8.90 -7.80 12.56
N THR A 70 -9.09 -9.12 12.50
CA THR A 70 -9.98 -9.85 13.42
C THR A 70 -9.27 -10.16 14.75
N LEU A 71 -8.86 -9.10 15.47
CA LEU A 71 -8.14 -9.21 16.72
C LEU A 71 -9.03 -9.77 17.85
N PRO A 72 -8.44 -10.46 18.86
CA PRO A 72 -9.17 -10.92 20.04
C PRO A 72 -9.79 -9.75 20.81
N ARG A 73 -11.11 -9.78 21.02
CA ARG A 73 -11.83 -8.89 21.91
C ARG A 73 -11.94 -9.45 23.32
N GLN A 74 -12.25 -10.75 23.39
CA GLN A 74 -12.43 -11.47 24.64
C GLN A 74 -11.79 -12.86 24.52
N ARG A 75 -11.04 -13.29 25.53
CA ARG A 75 -10.58 -14.67 25.62
C ARG A 75 -11.74 -15.55 26.09
N LEU A 76 -11.82 -16.79 25.62
CA LEU A 76 -12.89 -17.74 25.93
C LEU A 76 -12.31 -18.96 26.65
N TYR A 77 -12.96 -19.35 27.71
CA TYR A 77 -12.60 -20.49 28.57
C TYR A 77 -13.75 -21.50 28.60
N HIS A 78 -13.41 -22.76 28.66
CA HIS A 78 -14.42 -23.79 28.89
C HIS A 78 -15.20 -23.48 30.14
N CYS A 79 -16.55 -23.68 30.09
CA CYS A 79 -17.42 -23.56 31.26
C CYS A 79 -17.67 -24.95 31.84
N ARG A 80 -17.31 -25.16 33.12
CA ARG A 80 -17.68 -26.34 33.90
C ARG A 80 -18.33 -25.88 35.18
N ASP A 81 -19.57 -26.29 35.40
CA ASP A 81 -20.36 -25.96 36.62
C ASP A 81 -20.40 -24.46 36.93
N GLY A 82 -20.49 -23.63 35.88
CA GLY A 82 -20.48 -22.17 36.00
C GLY A 82 -19.10 -21.55 36.25
N GLN A 83 -18.03 -22.35 36.37
CA GLN A 83 -16.67 -21.89 36.62
C GLN A 83 -15.84 -21.87 35.34
N ARG A 84 -14.86 -20.95 35.33
CA ARG A 84 -13.87 -20.83 34.26
C ARG A 84 -12.87 -22.00 34.31
N GLY A 85 -12.82 -22.76 33.23
CA GLY A 85 -11.85 -23.84 32.99
C GLY A 85 -10.67 -23.42 32.13
N ALA A 86 -10.14 -24.34 31.32
CA ALA A 86 -9.01 -24.09 30.42
C ALA A 86 -9.39 -23.13 29.31
N LEU A 87 -8.39 -22.39 28.80
CA LEU A 87 -8.51 -21.52 27.62
C LEU A 87 -8.95 -22.37 26.40
N ALA A 88 -9.97 -21.93 25.69
CA ALA A 88 -10.58 -22.63 24.56
C ALA A 88 -10.45 -21.88 23.24
N GLY A 89 -10.34 -20.54 23.30
CA GLY A 89 -10.37 -19.71 22.12
C GLY A 89 -10.52 -18.23 22.45
N TYR A 90 -11.05 -17.50 21.47
CA TYR A 90 -11.33 -16.07 21.67
C TYR A 90 -12.54 -15.64 20.83
N ALA A 91 -13.20 -14.57 21.29
CA ALA A 91 -14.22 -13.85 20.55
C ALA A 91 -13.59 -12.65 19.83
N MET A 92 -14.03 -12.39 18.63
CA MET A 92 -13.57 -11.32 17.77
C MET A 92 -14.74 -10.67 17.02
N ARG A 93 -14.48 -9.58 16.33
CA ARG A 93 -15.46 -8.93 15.44
C ARG A 93 -15.95 -9.93 14.38
N TYR A 94 -17.26 -10.00 14.21
CA TYR A 94 -17.86 -10.73 13.09
C TYR A 94 -17.85 -9.86 11.84
N VAL A 95 -17.26 -10.36 10.73
CA VAL A 95 -17.33 -9.75 9.42
C VAL A 95 -18.49 -10.38 8.67
N GLU A 96 -19.47 -9.57 8.28
CA GLU A 96 -20.72 -10.08 7.71
C GLU A 96 -20.49 -10.63 6.29
N SER A 97 -20.74 -11.92 6.07
CA SER A 97 -20.50 -12.60 4.80
C SER A 97 -21.32 -12.04 3.63
N LYS A 98 -22.53 -11.49 3.89
CA LYS A 98 -23.35 -10.86 2.86
C LYS A 98 -22.81 -9.52 2.37
N ARG A 99 -21.91 -8.90 3.14
CA ARG A 99 -21.30 -7.60 2.88
C ARG A 99 -19.80 -7.69 2.67
N SER A 100 -19.27 -8.88 2.54
CA SER A 100 -17.84 -9.10 2.36
C SER A 100 -17.54 -10.09 1.24
N VAL A 101 -16.39 -9.91 0.61
CA VAL A 101 -15.85 -10.80 -0.41
C VAL A 101 -14.40 -11.12 -0.09
N SER A 102 -14.01 -12.39 -0.23
CA SER A 102 -12.62 -12.80 -0.06
C SER A 102 -11.77 -12.28 -1.21
N ALA A 103 -10.51 -11.88 -0.91
CA ALA A 103 -9.54 -11.52 -1.95
C ALA A 103 -9.34 -12.66 -2.96
N ALA A 104 -9.39 -13.92 -2.52
CA ALA A 104 -9.26 -15.10 -3.39
C ALA A 104 -10.30 -15.13 -4.53
N ARG A 105 -11.48 -14.52 -4.34
CA ARG A 105 -12.52 -14.42 -5.37
C ARG A 105 -12.26 -13.29 -6.36
N LEU A 106 -11.54 -12.24 -5.97
CA LEU A 106 -11.40 -11.02 -6.77
C LEU A 106 -10.38 -11.14 -7.91
N PHE A 107 -9.58 -12.17 -7.96
CA PHE A 107 -8.66 -12.43 -9.08
C PHE A 107 -9.10 -13.62 -9.96
N ASN A 108 -10.20 -14.29 -9.62
CA ASN A 108 -10.82 -15.29 -10.47
C ASN A 108 -11.89 -14.61 -11.36
N PHE A 109 -11.67 -14.58 -12.66
CA PHE A 109 -12.57 -13.94 -13.61
C PHE A 109 -14.00 -14.51 -13.60
N GLU A 110 -14.17 -15.80 -13.35
CA GLU A 110 -15.50 -16.41 -13.30
C GLU A 110 -16.26 -15.99 -12.03
N GLU A 111 -15.55 -15.87 -10.91
CA GLU A 111 -16.13 -15.40 -9.67
C GLU A 111 -16.47 -13.90 -9.71
N ILE A 112 -15.61 -13.10 -10.34
CA ILE A 112 -15.85 -11.66 -10.59
C ILE A 112 -17.11 -11.47 -11.43
N ALA A 113 -17.36 -12.32 -12.42
CA ALA A 113 -18.56 -12.24 -13.24
C ALA A 113 -19.87 -12.36 -12.42
N GLY A 114 -19.82 -13.04 -11.27
CA GLY A 114 -20.91 -13.14 -10.31
C GLY A 114 -21.08 -11.92 -9.39
N LEU A 115 -20.11 -11.01 -9.35
CA LEU A 115 -20.17 -9.80 -8.55
C LEU A 115 -20.89 -8.68 -9.30
N GLN A 116 -21.93 -8.12 -8.70
CA GLN A 116 -22.63 -6.98 -9.29
C GLN A 116 -21.72 -5.73 -9.27
N ARG A 117 -21.54 -5.11 -10.44
CA ARG A 117 -20.85 -3.82 -10.62
C ARG A 117 -19.39 -3.79 -10.18
N PHE A 118 -18.68 -4.92 -10.20
CA PHE A 118 -17.24 -4.94 -9.92
C PHE A 118 -16.45 -4.62 -11.19
N THR A 119 -15.63 -3.58 -11.13
CA THR A 119 -14.81 -3.06 -12.24
C THR A 119 -13.32 -3.22 -11.93
N TRP A 120 -12.45 -3.02 -12.93
CA TRP A 120 -11.00 -3.00 -12.67
C TRP A 120 -10.58 -1.88 -11.71
N LYS A 121 -11.28 -0.75 -11.74
CA LYS A 121 -11.09 0.34 -10.77
C LYS A 121 -11.37 -0.12 -9.33
N ASP A 122 -12.37 -0.98 -9.15
CA ASP A 122 -12.67 -1.56 -7.83
C ASP A 122 -11.58 -2.55 -7.40
N ALA A 123 -10.95 -3.28 -8.33
CA ALA A 123 -9.80 -4.14 -8.02
C ALA A 123 -8.59 -3.30 -7.57
N VAL A 124 -8.31 -2.17 -8.23
CA VAL A 124 -7.28 -1.21 -7.80
C VAL A 124 -7.61 -0.64 -6.41
N LEU A 125 -8.88 -0.29 -6.15
CA LEU A 125 -9.32 0.19 -4.85
C LEU A 125 -9.17 -0.90 -3.76
N ALA A 126 -9.49 -2.15 -4.06
CA ALA A 126 -9.29 -3.28 -3.14
C ALA A 126 -7.81 -3.44 -2.78
N ALA A 127 -6.91 -3.39 -3.76
CA ALA A 127 -5.47 -3.43 -3.55
C ALA A 127 -4.99 -2.26 -2.66
N LEU A 128 -5.49 -1.03 -2.90
CA LEU A 128 -5.21 0.15 -2.09
C LEU A 128 -5.65 -0.07 -0.63
N ARG A 129 -6.87 -0.55 -0.40
CA ARG A 129 -7.40 -0.80 0.94
C ARG A 129 -6.62 -1.89 1.68
N LEU A 130 -6.14 -2.90 0.98
CA LEU A 130 -5.24 -3.90 1.57
C LEU A 130 -3.91 -3.28 1.98
N ALA A 131 -3.28 -2.49 1.10
CA ALA A 131 -2.03 -1.80 1.43
C ALA A 131 -2.19 -0.85 2.63
N GLU A 132 -3.31 -0.12 2.73
CA GLU A 132 -3.63 0.73 3.89
C GLU A 132 -3.72 -0.08 5.19
N SER A 133 -4.40 -1.24 5.18
CA SER A 133 -4.52 -2.10 6.35
C SER A 133 -3.19 -2.70 6.78
N VAL A 134 -2.38 -3.20 5.83
CA VAL A 134 -1.03 -3.73 6.12
C VAL A 134 -0.11 -2.63 6.65
N ALA A 135 -0.11 -1.43 6.05
CA ALA A 135 0.69 -0.30 6.52
C ALA A 135 0.33 0.11 7.95
N GLN A 136 -0.96 0.08 8.29
CA GLN A 136 -1.40 0.38 9.65
C GLN A 136 -0.93 -0.69 10.63
N LEU A 137 -1.03 -1.99 10.32
CA LEU A 137 -0.53 -3.07 11.19
C LEU A 137 0.98 -2.96 11.41
N HIS A 138 1.75 -2.73 10.36
CA HIS A 138 3.21 -2.53 10.45
C HIS A 138 3.59 -1.34 11.34
N ARG A 139 2.81 -0.24 11.31
CA ARG A 139 3.02 0.94 12.17
C ARG A 139 2.92 0.59 13.66
N TYR A 140 2.11 -0.40 14.01
CA TYR A 140 1.97 -0.92 15.39
C TYR A 140 2.92 -2.10 15.68
N GLY A 141 3.92 -2.35 14.84
CA GLY A 141 4.93 -3.39 15.04
C GLY A 141 4.43 -4.82 14.84
N LEU A 142 3.27 -4.98 14.20
CA LEU A 142 2.71 -6.30 13.85
C LEU A 142 3.26 -6.74 12.49
N VAL A 143 3.74 -7.97 12.41
CA VAL A 143 4.02 -8.67 11.14
C VAL A 143 3.00 -9.77 10.96
N ILE A 144 2.29 -9.77 9.83
CA ILE A 144 1.18 -10.70 9.55
C ILE A 144 1.73 -12.12 9.38
N GLY A 145 2.82 -12.24 8.60
CA GLY A 145 3.58 -13.47 8.36
C GLY A 145 2.87 -14.50 7.46
N ASP A 146 1.56 -14.67 7.57
CA ASP A 146 0.75 -15.53 6.67
C ASP A 146 -0.26 -14.70 5.86
N LEU A 147 0.22 -13.59 5.29
CA LEU A 147 -0.59 -12.77 4.41
C LEU A 147 -0.83 -13.52 3.09
N ASN A 148 -2.08 -13.92 2.85
CA ASN A 148 -2.51 -14.62 1.65
C ASN A 148 -3.98 -14.28 1.33
N PRO A 149 -4.47 -14.50 0.10
CA PRO A 149 -5.81 -14.08 -0.32
C PRO A 149 -6.98 -14.68 0.47
N GLU A 150 -6.82 -15.84 1.09
CA GLU A 150 -7.87 -16.46 1.91
C GLU A 150 -7.99 -15.78 3.26
N ASN A 151 -6.90 -15.17 3.75
CA ASN A 151 -6.86 -14.43 5.00
C ASN A 151 -7.23 -12.94 4.83
N VAL A 152 -7.74 -12.53 3.66
CA VAL A 152 -8.17 -11.13 3.39
C VAL A 152 -9.62 -11.11 2.96
N LEU A 153 -10.45 -10.35 3.70
CA LEU A 153 -11.82 -10.01 3.31
C LEU A 153 -11.93 -8.52 2.96
N PHE A 154 -12.65 -8.21 1.91
CA PHE A 154 -13.07 -6.86 1.58
C PHE A 154 -14.51 -6.65 2.03
N GLU A 155 -14.68 -5.85 3.07
CA GLU A 155 -15.98 -5.52 3.67
C GLU A 155 -16.53 -4.24 3.05
N GLN A 156 -17.75 -4.28 2.54
CA GLN A 156 -18.43 -3.11 1.99
C GLN A 156 -18.89 -2.18 3.11
N GLN A 157 -18.44 -0.93 3.08
CA GLN A 157 -18.79 0.12 4.02
C GLN A 157 -19.89 0.98 3.40
N GLY A 158 -21.11 0.98 3.94
CA GLY A 158 -22.20 1.87 3.54
C GLY A 158 -22.51 1.92 2.03
N GLN A 159 -23.69 2.34 1.66
CA GLN A 159 -24.02 2.77 0.30
C GLN A 159 -24.09 4.30 0.29
N ALA A 160 -22.94 4.96 0.15
CA ALA A 160 -22.94 6.34 -0.32
C ALA A 160 -23.23 6.31 -1.83
N ALA A 161 -24.15 7.14 -2.31
CA ALA A 161 -24.66 7.12 -3.67
C ALA A 161 -23.52 7.01 -4.71
N GLY A 162 -23.40 5.83 -5.35
CA GLY A 162 -22.53 5.61 -6.51
C GLY A 162 -21.07 5.26 -6.27
N THR A 163 -20.59 5.18 -5.04
CA THR A 163 -19.20 4.77 -4.73
C THR A 163 -19.17 3.58 -3.79
N SER A 164 -18.61 2.47 -4.26
CA SER A 164 -18.28 1.33 -3.38
C SER A 164 -17.14 1.72 -2.46
N THR A 165 -17.41 1.78 -1.16
CA THR A 165 -16.36 1.98 -0.15
C THR A 165 -16.00 0.62 0.44
N TRP A 166 -14.77 0.16 0.18
CA TRP A 166 -14.24 -1.10 0.69
C TRP A 166 -13.31 -0.87 1.88
N ARG A 167 -13.30 -1.80 2.81
CA ARG A 167 -12.29 -1.94 3.85
C ARG A 167 -11.68 -3.33 3.74
N ALA A 168 -10.34 -3.42 3.72
CA ALA A 168 -9.68 -4.70 3.84
C ALA A 168 -9.59 -5.11 5.32
N VAL A 169 -9.97 -6.34 5.61
CA VAL A 169 -9.93 -6.95 6.94
C VAL A 169 -9.06 -8.19 6.87
N ILE A 170 -8.00 -8.24 7.68
CA ILE A 170 -7.08 -9.36 7.74
C ILE A 170 -7.55 -10.34 8.81
N LEU A 171 -7.67 -11.60 8.43
CA LEU A 171 -8.13 -12.69 9.29
C LEU A 171 -6.95 -13.39 10.00
N ASP A 172 -7.27 -14.33 10.87
CA ASP A 172 -6.33 -15.23 11.54
C ASP A 172 -5.20 -14.52 12.30
N SER A 173 -5.56 -13.44 12.99
CA SER A 173 -4.61 -12.59 13.72
C SER A 173 -3.88 -13.29 14.88
N ASP A 174 -4.38 -14.43 15.38
CA ASP A 174 -3.71 -15.23 16.41
C ASP A 174 -2.37 -15.82 15.96
N SER A 175 -2.09 -15.81 14.65
CA SER A 175 -0.79 -16.18 14.09
C SER A 175 0.17 -15.00 13.91
N PHE A 176 -0.24 -13.74 14.08
CA PHE A 176 0.61 -12.58 13.84
C PHE A 176 1.86 -12.60 14.72
N GLN A 177 2.99 -12.21 14.13
CA GLN A 177 4.22 -12.01 14.86
C GLN A 177 4.18 -10.68 15.60
N ILE A 178 4.52 -10.71 16.89
CA ILE A 178 4.48 -9.55 17.77
C ILE A 178 5.79 -9.48 18.55
N ALA A 179 6.39 -8.29 18.61
CA ALA A 179 7.44 -7.97 19.57
C ALA A 179 6.86 -7.00 20.61
N SER A 180 6.87 -7.38 21.86
CA SER A 180 6.70 -6.49 23.01
C SER A 180 8.00 -6.31 23.75
N SER A 181 8.08 -5.35 24.68
CA SER A 181 9.28 -5.16 25.52
C SER A 181 9.61 -6.39 26.39
N ALA A 182 8.63 -7.26 26.65
CA ALA A 182 8.75 -8.41 27.54
C ALA A 182 8.75 -9.76 26.82
N GLU A 183 8.09 -9.88 25.67
CA GLU A 183 7.84 -11.17 25.02
C GLU A 183 7.86 -11.03 23.48
N ARG A 184 8.30 -12.10 22.81
CA ARG A 184 8.30 -12.24 21.35
C ARG A 184 7.49 -13.45 20.94
N PHE A 185 6.51 -13.24 20.06
CA PHE A 185 5.68 -14.30 19.50
C PHE A 185 5.96 -14.42 18.01
N HIS A 186 6.53 -15.55 17.59
CA HIS A 186 6.76 -15.85 16.17
C HIS A 186 5.45 -16.16 15.45
N CYS A 187 5.38 -15.88 14.14
CA CYS A 187 4.34 -16.43 13.30
C CYS A 187 4.76 -17.83 12.81
N PRO A 188 4.15 -18.93 13.28
CA PRO A 188 4.62 -20.27 12.99
C PRO A 188 4.16 -20.82 11.64
N VAL A 189 3.39 -20.07 10.90
CA VAL A 189 2.73 -20.50 9.66
C VAL A 189 3.13 -19.64 8.46
N SER A 190 3.02 -20.22 7.27
CA SER A 190 3.14 -19.52 5.99
C SER A 190 2.49 -20.35 4.89
N ARG A 191 2.19 -19.71 3.77
CA ARG A 191 1.69 -20.37 2.56
C ARG A 191 2.70 -20.20 1.42
N PRO A 192 3.31 -21.29 0.90
CA PRO A 192 4.46 -21.24 -0.01
C PRO A 192 4.35 -20.29 -1.20
N PRO A 193 3.22 -20.18 -1.93
CA PRO A 193 3.10 -19.24 -3.05
C PRO A 193 3.18 -17.75 -2.65
N TYR A 194 2.96 -17.44 -1.36
CA TYR A 194 3.01 -16.07 -0.80
C TYR A 194 4.19 -15.87 0.14
N THR A 195 5.04 -16.88 0.27
CA THR A 195 6.25 -16.84 1.10
C THR A 195 7.41 -16.26 0.29
N ALA A 196 8.08 -15.26 0.86
CA ALA A 196 9.24 -14.65 0.23
C ALA A 196 10.37 -15.66 -0.02
N PRO A 197 11.12 -15.55 -1.15
CA PRO A 197 12.07 -16.57 -1.59
C PRO A 197 13.12 -16.93 -0.52
N GLU A 198 13.59 -15.96 0.25
CA GLU A 198 14.56 -16.14 1.34
C GLU A 198 14.02 -16.90 2.56
N LEU A 199 12.69 -17.03 2.65
CA LEU A 199 12.00 -17.72 3.74
C LEU A 199 11.46 -19.10 3.35
N ILE A 200 11.59 -19.49 2.08
CA ILE A 200 11.14 -20.81 1.63
C ILE A 200 12.03 -21.91 2.22
N GLY A 201 11.45 -22.72 3.10
CA GLY A 201 12.15 -23.80 3.82
C GLY A 201 12.69 -23.38 5.20
N ALA A 202 12.44 -22.16 5.63
CA ALA A 202 12.79 -21.72 6.98
C ALA A 202 11.91 -22.37 8.05
N ASP A 203 12.47 -22.61 9.24
CA ASP A 203 11.71 -23.00 10.42
C ASP A 203 11.08 -21.74 11.07
N PHE A 204 9.80 -21.56 10.88
CA PHE A 204 9.08 -20.40 11.39
C PHE A 204 8.83 -20.40 12.91
N ALA A 205 9.10 -21.50 13.59
CA ALA A 205 9.08 -21.50 15.05
C ALA A 205 10.26 -20.69 15.64
N THR A 206 11.37 -20.60 14.89
CA THR A 206 12.62 -19.95 15.32
C THR A 206 13.00 -18.73 14.47
N THR A 207 12.49 -18.65 13.23
CA THR A 207 12.81 -17.56 12.30
C THR A 207 11.98 -16.31 12.60
N TRP A 208 12.66 -15.22 12.94
CA TRP A 208 12.03 -13.92 13.09
C TRP A 208 11.88 -13.24 11.72
N ARG A 209 10.66 -12.83 11.38
CA ARG A 209 10.36 -12.12 10.12
C ARG A 209 10.33 -10.62 10.35
N ASP A 210 10.61 -9.86 9.32
CA ASP A 210 10.38 -8.41 9.29
C ASP A 210 9.25 -8.04 8.34
N ALA A 211 8.90 -6.77 8.28
CA ALA A 211 7.83 -6.26 7.41
C ALA A 211 8.09 -6.50 5.91
N SER A 212 9.34 -6.77 5.50
CA SER A 212 9.68 -7.06 4.10
C SER A 212 9.11 -8.40 3.62
N SER A 213 8.86 -9.34 4.54
CA SER A 213 8.19 -10.60 4.23
C SER A 213 6.72 -10.40 3.87
N ASP A 214 6.01 -9.55 4.62
CA ASP A 214 4.64 -9.15 4.29
C ASP A 214 4.58 -8.27 3.03
N ALA A 215 5.60 -7.44 2.80
CA ALA A 215 5.71 -6.62 1.59
C ALA A 215 5.80 -7.48 0.31
N TYR A 216 6.49 -8.62 0.37
CA TYR A 216 6.49 -9.61 -0.72
C TYR A 216 5.08 -10.19 -0.93
N ALA A 217 4.44 -10.69 0.11
CA ALA A 217 3.10 -11.26 0.03
C ALA A 217 2.06 -10.24 -0.45
N LEU A 218 2.14 -8.99 0.04
CA LEU A 218 1.30 -7.88 -0.43
C LEU A 218 1.49 -7.65 -1.93
N ALA A 219 2.73 -7.61 -2.41
CA ALA A 219 3.03 -7.43 -3.84
C ALA A 219 2.43 -8.56 -4.70
N VAL A 220 2.49 -9.81 -4.22
CA VAL A 220 1.84 -10.95 -4.91
C VAL A 220 0.33 -10.75 -4.98
N ILE A 221 -0.32 -10.35 -3.88
CA ILE A 221 -1.78 -10.13 -3.86
C ILE A 221 -2.16 -8.93 -4.73
N VAL A 222 -1.39 -7.84 -4.70
CA VAL A 222 -1.60 -6.69 -5.60
C VAL A 222 -1.50 -7.12 -7.06
N TYR A 223 -0.50 -7.95 -7.41
CA TYR A 223 -0.35 -8.50 -8.76
C TYR A 223 -1.57 -9.33 -9.17
N LEU A 224 -2.03 -10.22 -8.29
CA LEU A 224 -3.23 -11.05 -8.50
C LEU A 224 -4.49 -10.20 -8.73
N LEU A 225 -4.70 -9.16 -7.92
CA LEU A 225 -5.86 -8.27 -8.04
C LEU A 225 -5.84 -7.45 -9.32
N LEU A 226 -4.67 -6.99 -9.78
CA LEU A 226 -4.57 -6.11 -10.95
C LEU A 226 -4.45 -6.86 -12.28
N LEU A 227 -3.82 -8.04 -12.28
CA LEU A 227 -3.44 -8.77 -13.48
C LEU A 227 -4.04 -10.17 -13.57
N HIS A 228 -4.74 -10.63 -12.52
CA HIS A 228 -5.47 -11.91 -12.43
C HIS A 228 -4.60 -13.14 -12.66
N ASP A 229 -3.35 -13.06 -12.20
CA ASP A 229 -2.41 -14.18 -12.25
C ASP A 229 -1.37 -14.07 -11.15
N HIS A 230 -0.71 -15.17 -10.81
CA HIS A 230 0.42 -15.15 -9.90
C HIS A 230 1.69 -14.67 -10.66
N PRO A 231 2.55 -13.80 -10.05
CA PRO A 231 3.69 -13.19 -10.75
C PRO A 231 4.68 -14.20 -11.35
N TYR A 232 4.71 -15.42 -10.86
CA TYR A 232 5.60 -16.49 -11.35
C TYR A 232 4.88 -17.58 -12.17
N ASP A 233 3.56 -17.55 -12.30
CA ASP A 233 2.79 -18.60 -12.94
C ASP A 233 2.62 -18.37 -14.44
N ASN A 234 2.24 -17.19 -14.87
CA ASN A 234 2.11 -16.84 -16.29
C ASN A 234 3.48 -16.63 -16.95
N ALA A 235 4.31 -17.67 -16.89
CA ALA A 235 5.67 -17.67 -17.39
C ALA A 235 5.94 -18.94 -18.18
N LEU A 236 6.40 -18.79 -19.41
CA LEU A 236 6.83 -19.90 -20.26
C LEU A 236 8.33 -20.13 -20.03
N LEU A 237 8.68 -21.26 -19.47
CA LEU A 237 10.07 -21.71 -19.32
C LEU A 237 10.26 -22.95 -20.19
N GLN A 238 10.98 -22.82 -21.30
CA GLN A 238 11.12 -23.87 -22.30
C GLN A 238 11.76 -25.14 -21.74
N ALA A 239 12.72 -24.99 -20.80
CA ALA A 239 13.46 -26.12 -20.27
C ALA A 239 12.67 -26.92 -19.22
N GLU A 240 11.75 -26.30 -18.49
CA GLU A 240 11.02 -26.90 -17.39
C GLU A 240 9.58 -26.34 -17.34
N PRO A 241 8.72 -26.73 -18.30
CA PRO A 241 7.36 -26.15 -18.40
C PRO A 241 6.50 -26.51 -17.18
N GLU A 242 6.71 -27.64 -16.55
CA GLU A 242 5.94 -28.14 -15.39
C GLU A 242 6.52 -27.69 -14.03
N LEU A 243 7.45 -26.73 -14.02
CA LEU A 243 8.06 -26.27 -12.78
C LEU A 243 7.02 -25.55 -11.91
N GLU A 244 6.82 -26.06 -10.69
CA GLU A 244 5.86 -25.49 -9.75
C GLU A 244 6.20 -24.05 -9.33
N VAL A 245 5.17 -23.26 -9.01
CA VAL A 245 5.28 -21.83 -8.64
C VAL A 245 6.27 -21.62 -7.50
N THR A 246 6.23 -22.44 -6.45
CA THR A 246 7.17 -22.32 -5.31
C THR A 246 8.64 -22.52 -5.72
N ALA A 247 8.90 -23.45 -6.66
CA ALA A 247 10.23 -23.66 -7.19
C ALA A 247 10.68 -22.48 -8.08
N ARG A 248 9.76 -21.90 -8.85
CA ARG A 248 10.02 -20.67 -9.64
C ARG A 248 10.35 -19.48 -8.73
N ILE A 249 9.61 -19.30 -7.62
CA ILE A 249 9.88 -18.26 -6.61
C ILE A 249 11.30 -18.45 -6.03
N ARG A 250 11.63 -19.64 -5.58
CA ARG A 250 12.95 -19.95 -5.00
C ARG A 250 14.10 -19.64 -5.96
N ARG A 251 13.89 -19.84 -7.25
CA ARG A 251 14.87 -19.60 -8.32
C ARG A 251 14.82 -18.17 -8.88
N GLY A 252 13.95 -17.30 -8.38
CA GLY A 252 13.81 -15.90 -8.83
C GLY A 252 13.33 -15.78 -10.30
N LEU A 253 12.53 -16.74 -10.79
CA LEU A 253 12.09 -16.80 -12.19
C LEU A 253 10.91 -15.86 -12.46
N TYR A 254 11.07 -14.56 -12.19
CA TYR A 254 10.07 -13.55 -12.51
C TYR A 254 10.16 -13.15 -13.99
N PRO A 255 9.09 -13.34 -14.81
CA PRO A 255 9.18 -13.20 -16.27
C PRO A 255 9.31 -11.74 -16.75
N HIS A 256 8.97 -10.75 -15.90
CA HIS A 256 9.10 -9.32 -16.21
C HIS A 256 10.32 -8.68 -15.52
N ALA A 257 11.31 -9.48 -15.14
CA ALA A 257 12.59 -8.95 -14.65
C ALA A 257 13.26 -8.09 -15.73
N ALA A 258 14.14 -7.16 -15.34
CA ALA A 258 14.91 -6.37 -16.29
C ALA A 258 15.81 -7.26 -17.17
N MET A 259 16.33 -8.34 -16.59
CA MET A 259 17.05 -9.42 -17.29
C MET A 259 16.43 -10.77 -16.85
N PRO A 260 15.42 -11.27 -17.58
CA PRO A 260 14.83 -12.56 -17.27
C PRO A 260 15.85 -13.71 -17.49
N ALA A 261 15.68 -14.80 -16.75
CA ALA A 261 16.49 -15.99 -16.97
C ALA A 261 16.37 -16.49 -18.42
N ALA A 262 17.43 -17.11 -18.94
CA ALA A 262 17.47 -17.59 -20.31
C ALA A 262 16.29 -18.55 -20.58
N GLY A 263 15.59 -18.33 -21.68
CA GLY A 263 14.40 -19.11 -22.05
C GLY A 263 13.13 -18.82 -21.25
N LEU A 264 13.18 -17.92 -20.29
CA LEU A 264 12.01 -17.45 -19.56
C LEU A 264 11.31 -16.33 -20.31
N ARG A 265 10.02 -16.48 -20.60
CA ARG A 265 9.20 -15.49 -21.29
C ARG A 265 7.88 -15.28 -20.59
N PRO A 266 7.31 -14.06 -20.58
CA PRO A 266 5.95 -13.83 -20.13
C PRO A 266 4.96 -14.65 -20.99
N GLY A 267 3.94 -15.20 -20.35
CA GLY A 267 2.84 -15.86 -21.05
C GLY A 267 1.96 -14.87 -21.83
N PRO A 268 1.21 -15.34 -22.82
CA PRO A 268 0.39 -14.48 -23.68
C PRO A 268 -0.94 -14.05 -23.03
N TYR A 269 -1.38 -14.72 -21.97
CA TYR A 269 -2.76 -14.66 -21.46
C TYR A 269 -3.03 -13.50 -20.51
N ARG A 270 -2.03 -12.78 -20.07
CA ARG A 270 -2.18 -11.67 -19.11
C ARG A 270 -1.42 -10.43 -19.58
N PRO A 271 -1.85 -9.24 -19.11
CA PRO A 271 -1.11 -8.02 -19.37
C PRO A 271 0.24 -8.04 -18.64
N ALA A 272 1.24 -7.36 -19.22
CA ALA A 272 2.48 -7.07 -18.51
C ALA A 272 2.26 -5.90 -17.51
N PRO A 273 2.97 -5.87 -16.37
CA PRO A 273 2.91 -4.75 -15.43
C PRO A 273 3.21 -3.38 -16.06
N ALA A 274 4.14 -3.33 -17.02
CA ALA A 274 4.47 -2.12 -17.78
C ALA A 274 3.29 -1.53 -18.56
N ALA A 275 2.29 -2.35 -18.93
CA ALA A 275 1.06 -1.88 -19.56
C ALA A 275 0.17 -1.07 -18.59
N ILE A 276 0.31 -1.26 -17.28
CA ILE A 276 -0.35 -0.42 -16.27
C ILE A 276 0.38 0.92 -16.21
N SER A 277 1.64 0.91 -15.74
CA SER A 277 2.53 2.08 -15.70
C SER A 277 3.98 1.64 -15.44
N GLU A 278 4.93 2.51 -15.74
CA GLU A 278 6.35 2.27 -15.42
C GLU A 278 6.59 2.17 -13.92
N ALA A 279 5.87 2.98 -13.14
CA ALA A 279 5.94 2.95 -11.68
C ALA A 279 5.48 1.61 -11.12
N MET A 280 4.38 1.04 -11.63
CA MET A 280 3.90 -0.28 -11.22
C MET A 280 4.85 -1.40 -11.63
N ASP A 281 5.41 -1.33 -12.83
CA ASP A 281 6.43 -2.29 -13.30
C ASP A 281 7.68 -2.25 -12.42
N ALA A 282 8.19 -1.06 -12.13
CA ALA A 282 9.33 -0.86 -11.24
C ALA A 282 9.06 -1.40 -9.82
N ALA A 283 7.87 -1.14 -9.27
CA ALA A 283 7.49 -1.64 -7.95
C ALA A 283 7.42 -3.18 -7.91
N PHE A 284 6.86 -3.81 -8.93
CA PHE A 284 6.84 -5.28 -9.03
C PHE A 284 8.24 -5.87 -9.21
N ARG A 285 9.11 -5.23 -10.01
CA ARG A 285 10.52 -5.64 -10.12
C ARG A 285 11.25 -5.55 -8.79
N ARG A 286 11.07 -4.47 -8.04
CA ARG A 286 11.62 -4.34 -6.68
C ARG A 286 11.12 -5.44 -5.75
N SER A 287 9.86 -5.81 -5.87
CA SER A 287 9.26 -6.86 -5.04
C SER A 287 9.81 -8.25 -5.32
N PHE A 288 10.08 -8.57 -6.59
CA PHE A 288 10.35 -9.95 -7.02
C PHE A 288 11.78 -10.21 -7.47
N CYS A 289 12.57 -9.18 -7.75
CA CYS A 289 13.93 -9.32 -8.29
C CYS A 289 15.02 -8.72 -7.40
N CYS A 290 14.67 -8.03 -6.30
CA CYS A 290 15.63 -7.31 -5.47
C CYS A 290 15.74 -7.91 -4.08
N GLU A 291 16.81 -7.50 -3.37
CA GLU A 291 16.99 -7.77 -1.95
C GLU A 291 15.76 -7.37 -1.12
N PRO A 292 15.43 -8.07 -0.04
CA PRO A 292 14.26 -7.78 0.80
C PRO A 292 14.15 -6.32 1.23
N ALA A 293 15.30 -5.67 1.52
CA ALA A 293 15.36 -4.26 1.91
C ALA A 293 14.95 -3.27 0.81
N LEU A 294 14.91 -3.70 -0.45
CA LEU A 294 14.54 -2.87 -1.60
C LEU A 294 13.06 -3.02 -2.00
N ARG A 295 12.33 -3.93 -1.37
CA ARG A 295 10.91 -4.14 -1.65
C ARG A 295 10.08 -2.91 -1.30
N PRO A 296 9.09 -2.52 -2.11
CA PRO A 296 8.16 -1.46 -1.73
C PRO A 296 7.41 -1.85 -0.46
N THR A 297 7.38 -0.95 0.50
CA THR A 297 6.63 -1.11 1.73
C THR A 297 5.14 -1.00 1.48
N ALA A 298 4.32 -1.42 2.45
CA ALA A 298 2.87 -1.25 2.36
C ALA A 298 2.48 0.23 2.21
N ALA A 299 3.21 1.15 2.83
CA ALA A 299 2.98 2.59 2.69
C ALA A 299 3.32 3.10 1.27
N GLU A 300 4.40 2.61 0.65
CA GLU A 300 4.73 2.91 -0.74
C GLU A 300 3.68 2.35 -1.70
N TRP A 301 3.23 1.11 -1.50
CA TRP A 301 2.12 0.52 -2.26
C TRP A 301 0.83 1.33 -2.15
N MET A 302 0.51 1.82 -0.95
CA MET A 302 -0.65 2.69 -0.73
C MET A 302 -0.59 3.96 -1.59
N LEU A 303 0.57 4.61 -1.68
CA LEU A 303 0.75 5.81 -2.50
C LEU A 303 0.60 5.50 -4.00
N LEU A 304 1.25 4.44 -4.48
CA LEU A 304 1.19 4.00 -5.87
C LEU A 304 -0.24 3.65 -6.31
N LEU A 305 -0.94 2.87 -5.48
CA LEU A 305 -2.29 2.42 -5.81
C LEU A 305 -3.31 3.55 -5.74
N ARG A 306 -3.11 4.55 -4.87
CA ARG A 306 -3.93 5.76 -4.83
C ARG A 306 -3.77 6.58 -6.10
N ASP A 307 -2.54 6.77 -6.54
CA ASP A 307 -2.23 7.45 -7.79
C ASP A 307 -2.84 6.70 -8.99
N LEU A 308 -2.58 5.40 -9.08
CA LEU A 308 -3.17 4.52 -10.10
C LEU A 308 -4.69 4.62 -10.13
N HIS A 309 -5.37 4.52 -8.96
CA HIS A 309 -6.83 4.59 -8.87
C HIS A 309 -7.40 5.89 -9.44
N SER A 310 -6.71 7.02 -9.24
CA SER A 310 -7.13 8.33 -9.75
C SER A 310 -7.06 8.42 -11.28
N GLN A 311 -6.20 7.63 -11.92
CA GLN A 311 -5.93 7.66 -13.36
C GLN A 311 -6.74 6.62 -14.16
N VAL A 312 -7.52 5.76 -13.49
CA VAL A 312 -8.31 4.73 -14.18
C VAL A 312 -9.49 5.32 -14.91
N VAL A 313 -9.57 5.06 -16.21
CA VAL A 313 -10.64 5.50 -17.13
C VAL A 313 -11.29 4.32 -17.86
N ALA A 314 -12.50 4.52 -18.37
CA ALA A 314 -13.20 3.53 -19.18
C ALA A 314 -12.57 3.41 -20.58
N CYS A 315 -12.52 2.19 -21.11
CA CYS A 315 -12.04 1.94 -22.45
C CYS A 315 -13.14 2.31 -23.49
N SER A 316 -12.74 3.02 -24.54
CA SER A 316 -13.63 3.42 -25.63
C SER A 316 -14.08 2.24 -26.52
N ARG A 317 -13.32 1.13 -26.56
CA ARG A 317 -13.57 -0.03 -27.42
C ARG A 317 -14.45 -1.11 -26.75
N ASN A 318 -14.32 -1.27 -25.42
CA ASN A 318 -15.07 -2.30 -24.70
C ASN A 318 -15.50 -1.75 -23.31
N PRO A 319 -16.82 -1.63 -23.04
CA PRO A 319 -17.33 -1.07 -21.80
C PRO A 319 -16.96 -1.87 -20.53
N ARG A 320 -16.51 -3.11 -20.69
CA ARG A 320 -16.03 -3.96 -19.58
C ARG A 320 -14.56 -3.70 -19.23
N HIS A 321 -13.84 -2.93 -20.06
CA HIS A 321 -12.45 -2.63 -19.85
C HIS A 321 -12.27 -1.26 -19.21
N GLN A 322 -11.27 -1.16 -18.39
CA GLN A 322 -10.73 0.08 -17.87
C GLN A 322 -9.21 0.03 -17.98
N HIS A 323 -8.57 1.19 -18.11
CA HIS A 323 -7.13 1.32 -18.23
C HIS A 323 -6.66 2.66 -17.68
N VAL A 324 -5.36 2.89 -17.63
CA VAL A 324 -4.78 4.15 -17.18
C VAL A 324 -4.94 5.20 -18.28
N ALA A 325 -5.36 6.40 -17.92
CA ALA A 325 -5.49 7.52 -18.83
C ALA A 325 -4.19 7.79 -19.59
N GLY A 326 -4.30 8.06 -20.91
CA GLY A 326 -3.13 8.31 -21.77
C GLY A 326 -2.35 7.04 -22.18
N ARG A 327 -2.79 5.85 -21.79
CA ARG A 327 -2.18 4.58 -22.17
C ARG A 327 -3.15 3.71 -22.98
N ASP A 328 -2.62 2.81 -23.79
CA ASP A 328 -3.42 1.80 -24.47
C ASP A 328 -4.12 0.87 -23.48
N CYS A 329 -5.31 0.39 -23.86
CA CYS A 329 -6.05 -0.54 -23.02
C CYS A 329 -5.34 -1.89 -22.94
N LEU A 330 -4.82 -2.22 -21.75
CA LEU A 330 -4.09 -3.46 -21.47
C LEU A 330 -4.93 -4.72 -21.78
N TRP A 331 -6.24 -4.67 -21.54
CA TRP A 331 -7.15 -5.80 -21.80
C TRP A 331 -7.39 -6.01 -23.28
N CYS A 332 -7.63 -4.92 -24.05
CA CYS A 332 -7.77 -5.02 -25.50
C CYS A 332 -6.51 -5.58 -26.17
N ALA A 333 -5.32 -5.21 -25.69
CA ALA A 333 -4.05 -5.71 -26.22
C ALA A 333 -3.89 -7.23 -26.01
N VAL A 334 -4.31 -7.74 -24.85
CA VAL A 334 -4.28 -9.20 -24.58
C VAL A 334 -5.34 -9.91 -25.42
N GLU A 335 -6.59 -9.47 -25.42
CA GLU A 335 -7.69 -10.09 -26.17
C GLU A 335 -7.38 -10.14 -27.67
N GLN A 336 -6.78 -9.10 -28.22
CA GLN A 336 -6.31 -9.10 -29.61
C GLN A 336 -5.24 -10.16 -29.87
N ARG A 337 -4.30 -10.34 -28.94
CA ARG A 337 -3.20 -11.31 -29.05
C ARG A 337 -3.66 -12.74 -28.99
N ILE A 338 -4.65 -13.05 -28.13
CA ILE A 338 -5.14 -14.43 -27.91
C ILE A 338 -6.41 -14.76 -28.71
N GLY A 339 -7.07 -13.76 -29.32
CA GLY A 339 -8.27 -13.93 -30.14
C GLY A 339 -9.56 -14.22 -29.36
N THR A 340 -9.56 -14.12 -28.03
CA THR A 340 -10.71 -14.39 -27.17
C THR A 340 -10.88 -13.35 -26.05
N PRO A 341 -12.15 -12.99 -25.69
CA PRO A 341 -12.40 -12.13 -24.54
C PRO A 341 -11.99 -12.79 -23.23
N ILE A 342 -11.21 -12.10 -22.41
CA ILE A 342 -10.77 -12.57 -21.09
C ILE A 342 -11.38 -11.78 -19.93
N SER A 343 -11.68 -10.51 -20.13
CA SER A 343 -12.20 -9.65 -19.06
C SER A 343 -13.66 -9.99 -18.75
N ARG A 344 -13.95 -10.16 -17.47
CA ARG A 344 -15.30 -10.43 -16.92
C ARG A 344 -15.81 -9.31 -16.03
N TYR A 345 -15.16 -8.18 -16.03
CA TYR A 345 -15.57 -7.01 -15.26
C TYR A 345 -16.96 -6.51 -15.69
N SER A 346 -17.65 -5.86 -14.76
CA SER A 346 -18.88 -5.15 -15.05
C SER A 346 -18.60 -3.95 -15.96
N PRO A 347 -19.55 -3.54 -16.84
CA PRO A 347 -19.40 -2.32 -17.61
C PRO A 347 -19.16 -1.11 -16.70
N ALA A 348 -18.22 -0.26 -17.07
CA ALA A 348 -17.96 0.99 -16.36
C ALA A 348 -19.19 1.93 -16.46
N PRO A 349 -19.54 2.68 -15.40
CA PRO A 349 -20.57 3.70 -15.49
C PRO A 349 -20.18 4.74 -16.55
N THR A 350 -21.11 5.07 -17.42
CA THR A 350 -20.91 6.10 -18.46
C THR A 350 -20.81 7.47 -17.79
N SER A 351 -19.61 8.01 -17.64
CA SER A 351 -19.37 9.38 -17.20
C SER A 351 -19.07 10.29 -18.40
N ALA A 352 -19.50 11.54 -18.31
CA ALA A 352 -19.41 12.57 -19.33
C ALA A 352 -17.98 12.82 -19.84
N LYS A 353 -17.92 13.34 -21.08
CA LYS A 353 -16.74 13.62 -21.92
C LYS A 353 -15.48 14.12 -21.21
N PRO A 354 -14.28 13.67 -21.66
CA PRO A 354 -13.01 14.17 -21.15
C PRO A 354 -12.73 15.60 -21.63
N LEU A 355 -12.22 16.43 -20.71
CA LEU A 355 -11.60 17.71 -21.04
C LEU A 355 -10.25 17.45 -21.75
N ALA A 356 -10.04 18.13 -22.84
CA ALA A 356 -8.80 18.05 -23.61
C ALA A 356 -7.59 18.60 -22.81
N THR A 357 -6.55 17.79 -22.72
CA THR A 357 -5.29 18.16 -22.09
C THR A 357 -4.41 18.91 -23.10
N GLN A 358 -4.01 20.12 -22.74
CA GLN A 358 -3.04 20.91 -23.50
C GLN A 358 -1.62 20.35 -23.31
N GLN A 359 -0.92 20.19 -24.41
CA GLN A 359 0.49 19.80 -24.47
C GLN A 359 1.37 20.98 -24.03
N THR A 360 2.33 20.72 -23.14
CA THR A 360 3.43 21.63 -22.82
C THR A 360 4.69 21.27 -23.58
N PRO A 361 5.52 22.27 -23.98
CA PRO A 361 6.64 22.04 -24.91
C PRO A 361 7.90 21.51 -24.21
N GLU A 362 8.63 20.70 -24.95
CA GLU A 362 9.96 20.19 -24.60
C GLU A 362 10.98 21.32 -24.41
N GLN A 363 11.70 21.27 -23.29
CA GLN A 363 12.94 22.02 -23.12
C GLN A 363 14.13 21.08 -23.02
N SER A 364 15.11 21.35 -23.84
CA SER A 364 16.39 20.66 -23.98
C SER A 364 17.25 20.82 -22.71
N SER A 365 17.71 19.70 -22.15
CA SER A 365 18.70 19.68 -21.07
C SER A 365 20.11 19.41 -21.60
N GLN A 366 21.04 20.27 -21.26
CA GLN A 366 22.48 20.04 -21.37
C GLN A 366 22.97 19.19 -20.17
N PRO A 367 23.97 18.32 -20.36
CA PRO A 367 24.49 17.49 -19.28
C PRO A 367 25.44 18.26 -18.37
N ALA A 368 25.30 18.04 -17.05
CA ALA A 368 26.19 18.56 -16.03
C ALA A 368 27.54 17.80 -15.99
N PRO A 369 28.64 18.43 -15.56
CA PRO A 369 29.96 17.84 -15.60
C PRO A 369 30.18 16.79 -14.50
N ALA A 370 30.98 15.78 -14.84
CA ALA A 370 31.36 14.67 -13.96
C ALA A 370 32.32 15.13 -12.82
N ASP A 371 32.06 14.62 -11.62
CA ASP A 371 32.90 14.84 -10.42
C ASP A 371 33.99 13.75 -10.34
N PRO A 372 35.27 14.10 -10.13
CA PRO A 372 36.37 13.13 -10.14
C PRO A 372 36.83 12.61 -8.79
N GLN A 373 36.11 12.80 -7.68
CA GLN A 373 36.58 12.38 -6.37
C GLN A 373 35.55 11.57 -5.55
N GLY A 374 35.71 10.24 -5.57
CA GLY A 374 35.57 9.30 -4.46
C GLY A 374 34.28 9.23 -3.59
N ASN A 375 33.22 10.02 -3.81
CA ASN A 375 32.08 10.15 -2.90
C ASN A 375 30.75 9.59 -3.45
N GLY A 376 30.77 8.71 -4.43
CA GLY A 376 29.56 8.22 -5.10
C GLY A 376 28.53 7.55 -4.18
N LEU A 377 28.98 6.84 -3.16
CA LEU A 377 28.08 6.23 -2.18
C LEU A 377 27.42 7.27 -1.26
N GLU A 378 28.18 8.30 -0.83
CA GLU A 378 27.65 9.38 0.00
C GLU A 378 26.67 10.24 -0.80
N ALA A 379 27.01 10.59 -2.03
CA ALA A 379 26.08 11.28 -2.93
C ALA A 379 24.79 10.48 -3.19
N LEU A 380 24.89 9.16 -3.29
CA LEU A 380 23.70 8.28 -3.39
C LEU A 380 22.86 8.32 -2.12
N ARG A 381 23.48 8.29 -0.95
CA ARG A 381 22.79 8.43 0.35
C ARG A 381 22.05 9.74 0.44
N ASP A 382 22.69 10.85 0.07
CA ASP A 382 22.08 12.17 0.12
C ASP A 382 20.90 12.29 -0.82
N GLN A 383 20.96 11.76 -2.03
CA GLN A 383 19.83 11.73 -2.95
C GLN A 383 18.66 10.87 -2.43
N LEU A 384 18.95 9.75 -1.78
CA LEU A 384 17.92 8.90 -1.19
C LEU A 384 17.30 9.53 0.06
N ARG A 385 18.09 10.23 0.88
CA ARG A 385 17.61 11.02 2.02
C ARG A 385 16.70 12.14 1.54
N LEU A 386 17.10 12.86 0.51
CA LEU A 386 16.28 13.91 -0.10
C LEU A 386 14.96 13.35 -0.67
N ALA A 387 15.01 12.26 -1.42
CA ALA A 387 13.81 11.62 -1.97
C ALA A 387 12.85 11.16 -0.86
N ARG A 388 13.37 10.60 0.24
CA ARG A 388 12.61 10.23 1.42
C ARG A 388 11.95 11.45 2.06
N ASP A 389 12.73 12.51 2.32
CA ASP A 389 12.22 13.76 2.92
C ASP A 389 11.07 14.35 2.09
N LEU A 390 11.17 14.33 0.77
CA LEU A 390 10.10 14.81 -0.12
C LEU A 390 8.81 13.99 0.03
N VAL A 391 8.91 12.67 0.17
CA VAL A 391 7.73 11.80 0.38
C VAL A 391 7.12 12.06 1.76
N GLU A 392 7.94 12.17 2.81
CA GLU A 392 7.50 12.44 4.18
C GLU A 392 6.86 13.82 4.30
N ARG A 393 7.48 14.85 3.75
CA ARG A 393 6.95 16.24 3.73
C ARG A 393 5.62 16.32 3.00
N ARG A 394 5.47 15.64 1.87
CA ARG A 394 4.18 15.55 1.19
C ARG A 394 3.11 14.93 2.09
N ALA A 395 3.41 13.85 2.79
CA ALA A 395 2.47 13.19 3.70
C ALA A 395 2.04 14.12 4.84
N VAL A 396 3.00 14.83 5.44
CA VAL A 396 2.75 15.83 6.49
C VAL A 396 1.88 16.98 5.98
N LEU A 397 2.14 17.49 4.77
CA LEU A 397 1.35 18.56 4.16
C LEU A 397 -0.10 18.12 3.90
N VAL A 398 -0.31 16.90 3.42
CA VAL A 398 -1.67 16.35 3.23
C VAL A 398 -2.39 16.28 4.58
N GLU A 399 -1.73 15.78 5.63
CA GLU A 399 -2.32 15.68 6.96
C GLU A 399 -2.65 17.07 7.53
N GLN A 400 -1.74 18.04 7.42
CA GLN A 400 -1.97 19.41 7.85
C GLN A 400 -3.18 20.04 7.15
N LEU A 401 -3.31 19.85 5.83
CA LEU A 401 -4.45 20.35 5.08
C LEU A 401 -5.77 19.66 5.45
N LEU A 402 -5.72 18.36 5.77
CA LEU A 402 -6.90 17.62 6.25
C LEU A 402 -7.33 18.07 7.65
N GLN A 403 -6.40 18.44 8.52
CA GLN A 403 -6.69 18.97 9.86
C GLN A 403 -7.35 20.37 9.83
N LEU A 404 -7.23 21.11 8.73
CA LEU A 404 -7.94 22.38 8.57
C LEU A 404 -9.43 22.23 8.23
N GLU A 405 -9.85 21.06 7.73
CA GLU A 405 -11.24 20.82 7.36
C GLU A 405 -12.23 20.98 8.53
N PRO A 406 -12.04 20.32 9.69
CA PRO A 406 -12.96 20.47 10.81
C PRO A 406 -13.02 21.92 11.34
N VAL A 407 -11.90 22.64 11.27
CA VAL A 407 -11.86 24.06 11.67
C VAL A 407 -12.71 24.93 10.74
N LEU A 408 -12.61 24.71 9.43
CA LEU A 408 -13.39 25.45 8.42
C LEU A 408 -14.88 25.08 8.47
N VAL A 409 -15.20 23.80 8.74
CA VAL A 409 -16.58 23.32 8.96
C VAL A 409 -17.17 24.00 10.20
N GLU A 410 -16.46 23.99 11.32
CA GLU A 410 -16.90 24.62 12.57
C GLU A 410 -17.13 26.14 12.38
N ILE A 411 -16.25 26.82 11.64
CA ILE A 411 -16.42 28.22 11.28
C ILE A 411 -17.70 28.42 10.45
N ALA A 412 -17.92 27.58 9.43
CA ALA A 412 -19.09 27.66 8.58
C ALA A 412 -20.40 27.38 9.35
N GLU A 413 -20.39 26.38 10.24
CA GLU A 413 -21.54 26.05 11.10
C GLU A 413 -21.87 27.18 12.06
N ARG A 414 -20.88 27.76 12.72
CA ARG A 414 -21.07 28.93 13.61
C ARG A 414 -21.66 30.12 12.87
N CYS A 415 -21.31 30.32 11.59
CA CYS A 415 -21.86 31.43 10.77
C CYS A 415 -23.21 31.11 10.14
N SER A 416 -23.66 29.84 10.13
CA SER A 416 -24.87 29.39 9.42
C SER A 416 -25.96 28.84 10.34
N SER A 417 -25.75 28.83 11.68
CA SER A 417 -26.68 28.21 12.63
C SER A 417 -28.06 28.88 12.62
N PRO A 418 -29.15 28.13 12.35
CA PRO A 418 -30.51 28.64 12.38
C PRO A 418 -30.94 29.19 13.74
N GLU A 419 -30.37 28.63 14.84
CA GLU A 419 -30.66 29.08 16.20
C GLU A 419 -30.20 30.51 16.46
N GLN A 420 -29.13 30.95 15.78
CA GLN A 420 -28.65 32.34 15.87
C GLN A 420 -29.57 33.34 15.13
N LEU A 421 -30.09 32.93 13.97
CA LEU A 421 -31.07 33.70 13.22
C LEU A 421 -32.42 33.81 13.97
N VAL A 422 -32.84 32.72 14.64
CA VAL A 422 -34.07 32.69 15.44
C VAL A 422 -33.93 33.54 16.70
N ASP A 423 -32.76 33.51 17.36
CA ASP A 423 -32.47 34.37 18.53
C ASP A 423 -32.37 35.84 18.15
N GLU A 424 -31.80 36.17 16.98
CA GLU A 424 -31.76 37.53 16.41
C GLU A 424 -33.16 38.03 16.07
N GLN A 425 -33.99 37.20 15.47
CA GLN A 425 -35.37 37.51 15.13
C GLN A 425 -36.25 37.67 16.38
N ALA A 426 -36.05 36.79 17.39
CA ALA A 426 -36.71 36.90 18.71
C ALA A 426 -36.25 38.12 19.50
N VAL A 427 -34.99 38.52 19.39
CA VAL A 427 -34.46 39.79 19.95
C VAL A 427 -35.07 41.00 19.25
N LEU A 428 -35.15 40.96 17.89
CA LEU A 428 -35.79 42.03 17.11
C LEU A 428 -37.31 42.14 17.40
N GLU A 429 -38.05 41.05 17.54
CA GLU A 429 -39.45 41.05 17.90
C GLU A 429 -39.69 41.52 19.35
N ARG A 430 -38.83 41.12 20.30
CA ARG A 430 -38.88 41.65 21.68
C ARG A 430 -38.55 43.13 21.73
N LEU A 431 -37.59 43.59 20.93
CA LEU A 431 -37.23 45.02 20.80
C LEU A 431 -38.33 45.85 20.15
N SER A 432 -38.99 45.30 19.09
CA SER A 432 -40.13 45.98 18.47
C SER A 432 -41.35 46.03 19.38
N GLY A 433 -41.65 44.96 20.14
CA GLY A 433 -42.68 44.91 21.16
C GLY A 433 -42.45 45.88 22.32
N LEU A 434 -41.21 46.01 22.74
CA LEU A 434 -40.75 46.98 23.74
C LEU A 434 -40.84 48.43 23.24
N ARG A 435 -40.48 48.69 21.99
CA ARG A 435 -40.64 50.02 21.35
C ARG A 435 -42.08 50.52 21.44
N ASN A 436 -43.05 49.65 21.24
CA ASN A 436 -44.49 49.99 21.31
C ASN A 436 -45.01 50.13 22.76
N ARG A 437 -44.36 49.56 23.77
CA ARG A 437 -44.71 49.74 25.19
C ARG A 437 -44.05 50.92 25.85
N ILE A 438 -42.81 51.28 25.44
CA ILE A 438 -42.01 52.36 26.02
C ILE A 438 -42.43 53.73 25.50
N SER A 439 -43.06 53.83 24.31
CA SER A 439 -43.66 55.06 23.83
C SER A 439 -44.75 55.63 24.75
N ARG A 440 -45.25 54.82 25.70
CA ARG A 440 -46.27 55.20 26.69
C ARG A 440 -45.72 55.57 28.07
N TRP A 441 -44.38 55.60 28.30
CA TRP A 441 -43.76 55.94 29.60
C TRP A 441 -42.67 56.97 29.48
N LEU A 442 -43.06 58.28 29.64
CA LEU A 442 -42.27 59.47 29.42
C LEU A 442 -41.26 59.83 30.54
N GLY A 443 -40.50 58.90 31.04
CA GLY A 443 -39.53 59.12 32.12
C GLY A 443 -38.10 58.63 31.95
N HIS A 444 -37.81 57.80 30.91
CA HIS A 444 -36.51 57.16 30.79
C HIS A 444 -35.84 57.20 29.40
N ARG A 445 -35.92 58.39 28.78
CA ARG A 445 -35.40 58.65 27.41
C ARG A 445 -33.93 58.17 27.23
N GLN A 446 -33.06 58.51 28.18
CA GLN A 446 -31.63 58.13 28.10
C GLN A 446 -31.38 56.61 28.16
N LYS A 447 -32.14 55.84 28.98
CA LYS A 447 -32.03 54.39 29.04
C LYS A 447 -32.57 53.71 27.79
N VAL A 448 -33.59 54.28 27.15
CA VAL A 448 -34.17 53.80 25.90
C VAL A 448 -33.19 54.00 24.75
N GLU A 449 -32.59 55.20 24.67
CA GLU A 449 -31.57 55.51 23.64
C GLU A 449 -30.31 54.63 23.80
N ALA A 450 -29.85 54.36 25.04
CA ALA A 450 -28.73 53.47 25.30
C ALA A 450 -29.03 52.01 24.90
N ARG A 451 -30.25 51.51 25.16
CA ARG A 451 -30.71 50.19 24.73
C ARG A 451 -30.82 50.07 23.23
N GLN A 452 -31.28 51.09 22.56
CA GLN A 452 -31.42 51.15 21.10
C GLN A 452 -30.05 51.12 20.43
N ARG A 453 -29.08 51.90 20.92
CA ARG A 453 -27.69 51.88 20.42
C ARG A 453 -27.02 50.52 20.59
N LEU A 454 -27.22 49.88 21.76
CA LEU A 454 -26.69 48.52 22.01
C LEU A 454 -27.34 47.46 21.11
N ALA A 455 -28.65 47.59 20.86
CA ALA A 455 -29.34 46.67 19.93
C ALA A 455 -28.88 46.87 18.47
N ASP A 456 -28.71 48.15 18.05
CA ASP A 456 -28.19 48.44 16.71
C ASP A 456 -26.75 47.95 16.53
N GLN A 457 -25.88 48.09 17.56
CA GLN A 457 -24.51 47.55 17.55
C GLN A 457 -24.48 46.02 17.54
N LEU A 458 -25.38 45.33 18.27
CA LEU A 458 -25.50 43.88 18.22
C LEU A 458 -25.95 43.40 16.84
N LEU A 459 -26.89 44.10 16.24
CA LEU A 459 -27.40 43.76 14.89
C LEU A 459 -26.32 44.02 13.81
N GLU A 460 -25.56 45.10 13.90
CA GLU A 460 -24.48 45.41 12.98
C GLU A 460 -23.34 44.39 13.07
N LEU A 461 -22.96 43.98 14.29
CA LEU A 461 -21.98 42.90 14.51
C LEU A 461 -22.46 41.55 13.98
N ALA A 462 -23.73 41.21 14.17
CA ALA A 462 -24.29 39.96 13.71
C ALA A 462 -24.38 39.84 12.18
N THR A 463 -24.85 40.93 11.52
CA THR A 463 -25.13 40.86 10.06
C THR A 463 -23.92 41.12 9.19
N SER A 464 -23.02 42.02 9.56
CA SER A 464 -21.84 42.36 8.73
C SER A 464 -20.70 41.35 8.90
N SER A 465 -20.53 40.78 10.08
CA SER A 465 -19.42 39.83 10.36
C SER A 465 -19.68 38.46 9.80
N ALA A 466 -20.90 37.92 9.95
CA ALA A 466 -21.18 36.52 9.59
C ALA A 466 -21.10 36.24 8.09
N ALA A 467 -21.65 37.09 7.25
CA ALA A 467 -21.63 36.93 5.79
C ALA A 467 -20.20 37.01 5.21
N SER A 468 -19.42 38.01 5.68
CA SER A 468 -18.01 38.17 5.29
C SER A 468 -17.16 36.98 5.73
N THR A 469 -17.35 36.50 6.94
CA THR A 469 -16.63 35.38 7.51
C THR A 469 -16.96 34.07 6.79
N LEU A 470 -18.23 33.83 6.47
CA LEU A 470 -18.66 32.66 5.71
C LEU A 470 -18.07 32.66 4.29
N GLN A 471 -18.00 33.84 3.64
CA GLN A 471 -17.35 33.96 2.34
C GLN A 471 -15.86 33.65 2.44
N GLN A 472 -15.15 34.19 3.42
CA GLN A 472 -13.74 33.92 3.65
C GLN A 472 -13.48 32.44 3.95
N SER A 473 -14.34 31.80 4.75
CA SER A 473 -14.27 30.37 5.03
C SER A 473 -14.38 29.52 3.74
N ARG A 474 -15.31 29.87 2.85
CA ARG A 474 -15.45 29.19 1.53
C ARG A 474 -14.23 29.39 0.63
N GLU A 475 -13.65 30.57 0.62
CA GLU A 475 -12.43 30.85 -0.14
C GLU A 475 -11.22 30.04 0.39
N LEU A 476 -11.07 29.94 1.71
CA LEU A 476 -10.03 29.12 2.33
C LEU A 476 -10.23 27.64 2.04
N GLU A 477 -11.48 27.15 2.08
CA GLU A 477 -11.81 25.76 1.72
C GLU A 477 -11.50 25.47 0.26
N GLN A 478 -11.79 26.37 -0.65
CA GLN A 478 -11.42 26.24 -2.06
C GLN A 478 -9.89 26.19 -2.24
N GLN A 479 -9.14 27.04 -1.53
CA GLN A 479 -7.67 27.00 -1.55
C GLN A 479 -7.13 25.69 -0.99
N ARG A 480 -7.69 25.18 0.11
CA ARG A 480 -7.36 23.87 0.68
C ARG A 480 -7.53 22.76 -0.35
N HIS A 481 -8.66 22.73 -1.06
CA HIS A 481 -8.93 21.75 -2.11
C HIS A 481 -7.95 21.87 -3.30
N GLN A 482 -7.58 23.08 -3.70
CA GLN A 482 -6.57 23.29 -4.76
C GLN A 482 -5.20 22.77 -4.36
N LEU A 483 -4.76 23.02 -3.11
CA LEU A 483 -3.50 22.49 -2.60
C LEU A 483 -3.50 20.95 -2.51
N LEU A 484 -4.59 20.37 -2.01
CA LEU A 484 -4.75 18.90 -2.00
C LEU A 484 -4.73 18.30 -3.41
N SER A 485 -5.35 18.97 -4.39
CA SER A 485 -5.31 18.55 -5.79
C SER A 485 -3.89 18.61 -6.37
N ARG A 486 -3.13 19.68 -6.10
CA ARG A 486 -1.72 19.81 -6.51
C ARG A 486 -0.84 18.75 -5.85
N LEU A 487 -1.05 18.46 -4.55
CA LEU A 487 -0.36 17.37 -3.85
C LEU A 487 -0.72 15.99 -4.40
N ALA A 488 -1.98 15.76 -4.79
CA ALA A 488 -2.40 14.53 -5.45
C ALA A 488 -1.73 14.34 -6.81
N GLY A 489 -1.51 15.44 -7.57
CA GLY A 489 -0.77 15.42 -8.83
C GLY A 489 0.76 15.36 -8.69
N SER A 490 1.32 15.37 -7.45
CA SER A 490 2.76 15.27 -7.25
C SER A 490 3.27 13.86 -7.57
N CYS A 491 4.42 13.77 -8.21
CA CYS A 491 5.03 12.49 -8.60
C CYS A 491 5.84 11.83 -7.46
N THR A 492 5.64 12.21 -6.19
CA THR A 492 6.33 11.58 -5.04
C THR A 492 5.98 10.11 -4.88
N ALA A 493 4.79 9.68 -5.31
CA ALA A 493 4.45 8.26 -5.43
C ALA A 493 5.36 7.51 -6.41
N GLN A 494 5.79 8.16 -7.49
CA GLN A 494 6.76 7.58 -8.44
C GLN A 494 8.16 7.45 -7.83
N LEU A 495 8.59 8.39 -6.98
CA LEU A 495 9.83 8.25 -6.22
C LEU A 495 9.77 7.06 -5.25
N ALA A 496 8.68 6.94 -4.50
CA ALA A 496 8.47 5.81 -3.59
C ALA A 496 8.38 4.46 -4.34
N ALA A 497 7.87 4.45 -5.57
CA ALA A 497 7.86 3.25 -6.42
C ALA A 497 9.25 2.85 -6.91
N ARG A 498 10.04 3.83 -7.31
CA ARG A 498 11.38 3.59 -7.89
C ARG A 498 12.41 3.24 -6.83
N LEU A 499 12.24 3.74 -5.60
CA LEU A 499 13.25 3.69 -4.54
C LEU A 499 12.65 3.24 -3.20
N PRO A 500 13.30 2.31 -2.47
CA PRO A 500 12.93 1.96 -1.10
C PRO A 500 13.45 3.02 -0.13
N LEU A 501 12.60 3.98 0.23
CA LEU A 501 12.99 5.20 0.97
C LEU A 501 12.90 5.09 2.50
N GLN A 502 12.52 3.94 3.07
CA GLN A 502 12.39 3.78 4.53
C GLN A 502 13.72 3.92 5.27
N ASP A 503 14.77 3.34 4.71
CA ASP A 503 16.14 3.41 5.24
C ASP A 503 17.11 3.76 4.09
N PRO A 504 17.35 5.05 3.86
CA PRO A 504 18.25 5.50 2.79
C PRO A 504 19.65 4.91 2.86
N GLU A 505 20.20 4.72 4.07
CA GLU A 505 21.53 4.17 4.29
C GLU A 505 21.62 2.71 3.83
N ARG A 506 20.68 1.92 4.29
CA ARG A 506 20.57 0.50 3.92
C ARG A 506 20.29 0.35 2.42
N THR A 507 19.42 1.20 1.89
CA THR A 507 19.07 1.22 0.47
C THR A 507 20.28 1.59 -0.40
N ALA A 508 21.02 2.65 -0.04
CA ALA A 508 22.24 3.04 -0.74
C ALA A 508 23.24 1.90 -0.77
N THR A 509 23.45 1.27 0.38
CA THR A 509 24.36 0.13 0.50
C THR A 509 23.94 -1.07 -0.35
N ALA A 510 22.62 -1.36 -0.40
CA ALA A 510 22.07 -2.45 -1.19
C ALA A 510 22.20 -2.19 -2.70
N LEU A 511 21.81 -0.99 -3.17
CA LEU A 511 21.97 -0.58 -4.57
C LEU A 511 23.44 -0.59 -5.01
N TRP A 512 24.31 -0.11 -4.15
CA TRP A 512 25.75 -0.10 -4.40
C TRP A 512 26.32 -1.51 -4.56
N ARG A 513 25.95 -2.44 -3.65
CA ARG A 513 26.32 -3.85 -3.74
C ARG A 513 25.75 -4.52 -4.99
N GLN A 514 24.50 -4.25 -5.31
CA GLN A 514 23.85 -4.80 -6.51
C GLN A 514 24.58 -4.36 -7.78
N ALA A 515 24.95 -3.08 -7.90
CA ALA A 515 25.72 -2.57 -9.02
C ALA A 515 27.14 -3.20 -9.12
N ALA A 516 27.78 -3.40 -7.97
CA ALA A 516 29.08 -4.09 -7.91
C ALA A 516 28.94 -5.56 -8.37
N ASN A 517 27.95 -6.29 -7.87
CA ASN A 517 27.68 -7.67 -8.29
C ASN A 517 27.38 -7.77 -9.78
N HIS A 518 26.59 -6.87 -10.34
CA HIS A 518 26.33 -6.83 -11.79
C HIS A 518 27.56 -6.56 -12.64
N ARG A 519 28.49 -5.70 -12.16
CA ARG A 519 29.78 -5.47 -12.84
C ARG A 519 30.65 -6.72 -12.82
N GLN A 520 30.74 -7.37 -11.65
CA GLN A 520 31.51 -8.59 -11.51
C GLN A 520 30.96 -9.73 -12.37
N GLN A 521 29.64 -9.91 -12.39
CA GLN A 521 28.98 -10.90 -13.24
C GLN A 521 29.21 -10.62 -14.73
N ARG A 522 29.04 -9.38 -15.18
CA ARG A 522 29.31 -9.01 -16.58
C ARG A 522 30.75 -9.23 -16.97
N TRP A 523 31.69 -8.87 -16.09
CA TRP A 523 33.10 -9.13 -16.34
C TRP A 523 33.40 -10.63 -16.42
N LEU A 524 32.88 -11.45 -15.50
CA LEU A 524 33.04 -12.89 -15.53
C LEU A 524 32.46 -13.49 -16.81
N GLN A 525 31.26 -13.08 -17.22
CA GLN A 525 30.67 -13.52 -18.50
C GLN A 525 31.56 -13.17 -19.69
N GLN A 526 32.08 -11.94 -19.72
CA GLN A 526 32.98 -11.49 -20.79
C GLN A 526 34.30 -12.28 -20.83
N GLN A 527 34.89 -12.58 -19.66
CA GLN A 527 36.09 -13.42 -19.61
C GLN A 527 35.81 -14.86 -20.03
N LEU A 528 34.72 -15.46 -19.54
CA LEU A 528 34.30 -16.79 -19.94
C LEU A 528 33.94 -16.90 -21.45
N ALA A 529 33.40 -15.82 -22.02
CA ALA A 529 33.13 -15.74 -23.45
C ALA A 529 34.41 -15.74 -24.34
N GLN A 530 35.54 -15.36 -23.76
CA GLN A 530 36.86 -15.40 -24.45
C GLN A 530 37.56 -16.75 -24.28
N GLN A 531 37.06 -17.63 -23.41
CA GLN A 531 37.66 -18.93 -23.13
C GLN A 531 36.97 -20.06 -23.93
N PRO A 532 37.60 -20.63 -24.94
CA PRO A 532 37.09 -21.83 -25.58
C PRO A 532 37.12 -23.01 -24.62
N LEU A 533 36.06 -23.84 -24.56
CA LEU A 533 36.02 -25.02 -23.67
C LEU A 533 37.15 -26.03 -24.03
N ARG A 534 37.64 -26.04 -25.28
CA ARG A 534 38.79 -26.85 -25.69
C ARG A 534 40.10 -26.47 -24.98
N SER A 535 40.22 -25.25 -24.47
CA SER A 535 41.39 -24.81 -23.69
C SER A 535 41.39 -25.31 -22.26
N TRP A 536 40.24 -25.75 -21.78
CA TRP A 536 40.10 -26.26 -20.40
C TRP A 536 40.68 -27.66 -20.29
N ARG A 537 41.62 -27.85 -19.35
CA ARG A 537 42.20 -29.17 -19.09
C ARG A 537 41.24 -29.96 -18.17
N MET A 538 40.34 -30.74 -18.80
CA MET A 538 39.35 -31.56 -18.09
C MET A 538 39.73 -33.04 -18.15
N GLU A 539 39.91 -33.64 -17.00
CA GLU A 539 40.22 -35.09 -16.92
C GLU A 539 39.04 -35.92 -17.46
N GLY A 540 39.34 -36.82 -18.37
CA GLY A 540 38.36 -37.68 -19.01
C GLY A 540 37.53 -37.00 -20.15
N PHE A 541 37.92 -35.82 -20.62
CA PHE A 541 37.34 -35.17 -21.79
C PHE A 541 38.24 -35.32 -22.99
N GLY A 542 38.05 -36.34 -23.75
CA GLY A 542 38.68 -36.51 -25.10
C GLY A 542 37.85 -35.84 -26.18
N ASP A 543 38.41 -35.79 -27.42
CA ASP A 543 37.84 -35.14 -28.59
C ASP A 543 36.37 -35.48 -28.88
N GLY A 544 35.95 -36.73 -28.61
CA GLY A 544 34.57 -37.18 -28.84
C GLY A 544 33.56 -36.49 -27.89
N ARG A 545 33.94 -36.20 -26.62
CA ARG A 545 33.09 -35.47 -25.66
C ARG A 545 33.08 -33.95 -25.94
N MET A 546 34.21 -33.43 -26.38
CA MET A 546 34.26 -32.01 -26.82
C MET A 546 33.39 -31.82 -28.05
N ALA A 547 33.48 -32.68 -29.06
CA ALA A 547 32.62 -32.65 -30.25
C ALA A 547 31.12 -32.79 -29.89
N LEU A 548 30.77 -33.51 -28.81
CA LEU A 548 29.40 -33.58 -28.31
C LEU A 548 28.92 -32.24 -27.76
N LEU A 549 29.75 -31.55 -26.96
CA LEU A 549 29.41 -30.22 -26.45
C LEU A 549 29.23 -29.20 -27.59
N GLU A 550 30.15 -29.21 -28.56
CA GLU A 550 30.09 -28.34 -29.74
C GLU A 550 28.82 -28.53 -30.58
N ARG A 551 28.39 -29.81 -30.78
CA ARG A 551 27.12 -30.11 -31.47
C ARG A 551 25.90 -29.50 -30.76
N HIS A 552 25.99 -29.27 -29.47
CA HIS A 552 24.96 -28.62 -28.70
C HIS A 552 25.17 -27.09 -28.53
N GLY A 553 26.14 -26.51 -29.27
CA GLY A 553 26.45 -25.08 -29.24
C GLY A 553 27.14 -24.65 -27.96
N LEU A 554 27.91 -25.55 -27.30
CA LEU A 554 28.68 -25.28 -26.10
C LEU A 554 30.17 -25.27 -26.48
N GLU A 555 30.66 -24.12 -26.92
CA GLU A 555 32.03 -23.92 -27.39
C GLU A 555 32.86 -23.08 -26.42
N ARG A 556 32.19 -22.26 -25.56
CA ARG A 556 32.81 -21.30 -24.66
C ARG A 556 32.27 -21.40 -23.24
N GLY A 557 33.03 -20.85 -22.29
CA GLY A 557 32.70 -20.88 -20.87
C GLY A 557 31.40 -20.16 -20.52
N ASP A 558 31.07 -19.05 -21.21
CA ASP A 558 29.82 -18.31 -21.00
C ASP A 558 28.59 -19.14 -21.37
N GLN A 559 28.65 -19.85 -22.49
CA GLN A 559 27.58 -20.74 -22.95
C GLN A 559 27.37 -21.92 -21.99
N LEU A 560 28.47 -22.43 -21.41
CA LEU A 560 28.41 -23.46 -20.40
C LEU A 560 27.79 -22.94 -19.09
N LEU A 561 28.15 -21.72 -18.67
CA LEU A 561 27.58 -21.07 -17.49
C LEU A 561 26.06 -20.91 -17.60
N GLU A 562 25.57 -20.50 -18.77
CA GLU A 562 24.14 -20.29 -19.01
C GLU A 562 23.33 -21.60 -19.02
N ARG A 563 23.98 -22.74 -19.43
CA ARG A 563 23.28 -24.02 -19.64
C ARG A 563 23.69 -25.13 -18.71
N ILE A 564 24.56 -24.91 -17.74
CA ILE A 564 25.12 -25.94 -16.85
C ILE A 564 24.05 -26.77 -16.17
N ASP A 565 22.95 -26.13 -15.73
CA ASP A 565 21.86 -26.82 -15.04
C ASP A 565 20.96 -27.64 -15.97
N GLN A 566 21.00 -27.37 -17.27
CA GLN A 566 20.16 -27.99 -18.30
C GLN A 566 20.90 -29.06 -19.11
N LEU A 567 22.17 -29.30 -18.84
CA LEU A 567 23.01 -30.20 -19.66
C LEU A 567 22.49 -31.65 -19.70
N THR A 568 21.84 -32.15 -18.66
CA THR A 568 21.30 -33.49 -18.62
C THR A 568 20.09 -33.70 -19.54
N SER A 569 19.47 -32.62 -20.04
CA SER A 569 18.41 -32.68 -21.05
C SER A 569 18.98 -32.88 -22.48
N LEU A 570 20.28 -32.72 -22.63
CA LEU A 570 20.95 -32.88 -23.94
C LEU A 570 21.34 -34.32 -24.16
N ALA A 571 21.05 -34.82 -25.37
CA ALA A 571 21.36 -36.24 -25.72
C ALA A 571 22.86 -36.52 -25.58
N GLY A 572 23.19 -37.54 -24.81
CA GLY A 572 24.56 -37.97 -24.56
C GLY A 572 25.26 -37.30 -23.36
N ILE A 573 24.60 -36.40 -22.65
CA ILE A 573 25.16 -35.75 -21.44
C ILE A 573 24.42 -36.27 -20.20
N GLY A 574 25.03 -37.23 -19.51
CA GLY A 574 24.52 -37.74 -18.24
C GLY A 574 24.95 -36.93 -17.02
N ARG A 575 24.34 -37.17 -15.85
CA ARG A 575 24.60 -36.45 -14.59
C ARG A 575 26.08 -36.41 -14.19
N GLY A 576 26.84 -37.50 -14.39
CA GLY A 576 28.27 -37.52 -14.06
C GLY A 576 29.12 -36.62 -14.95
N LEU A 577 28.73 -36.40 -16.23
CA LEU A 577 29.39 -35.48 -17.12
C LEU A 577 29.05 -34.05 -16.76
N GLN A 578 27.78 -33.76 -16.48
CA GLN A 578 27.32 -32.44 -16.00
C GLN A 578 28.04 -32.02 -14.71
N GLN A 579 28.18 -32.94 -13.74
CA GLN A 579 28.84 -32.64 -12.48
C GLN A 579 30.33 -32.28 -12.67
N ARG A 580 31.03 -32.98 -13.56
CA ARG A 580 32.44 -32.67 -13.89
C ARG A 580 32.57 -31.31 -14.58
N LEU A 581 31.67 -31.01 -15.55
CA LEU A 581 31.64 -29.72 -16.21
C LEU A 581 31.35 -28.58 -15.24
N ARG A 582 30.44 -28.79 -14.29
CA ARG A 582 30.13 -27.85 -13.23
C ARG A 582 31.36 -27.60 -12.35
N GLN A 583 32.02 -28.63 -11.89
CA GLN A 583 33.23 -28.50 -11.06
C GLN A 583 34.34 -27.73 -11.79
N GLN A 584 34.54 -28.01 -13.07
CA GLN A 584 35.54 -27.29 -13.87
C GLN A 584 35.14 -25.82 -14.08
N LEU A 585 33.87 -25.55 -14.36
CA LEU A 585 33.36 -24.18 -14.49
C LEU A 585 33.54 -23.39 -13.17
N GLU A 586 33.24 -24.01 -12.03
CA GLU A 586 33.44 -23.42 -10.72
C GLU A 586 34.93 -23.11 -10.46
N ASN A 587 35.84 -24.02 -10.81
CA ASN A 587 37.28 -23.82 -10.71
C ASN A 587 37.76 -22.64 -11.59
N GLU A 588 37.29 -22.55 -12.83
CA GLU A 588 37.60 -21.44 -13.74
C GLU A 588 37.05 -20.12 -13.23
N ILE A 589 35.80 -20.10 -12.71
CA ILE A 589 35.21 -18.92 -12.08
C ILE A 589 36.04 -18.46 -10.88
N GLN A 590 36.47 -19.38 -9.99
CA GLN A 590 37.34 -19.07 -8.85
C GLN A 590 38.69 -18.49 -9.32
N THR A 591 39.27 -19.07 -10.36
CA THR A 591 40.53 -18.57 -10.93
C THR A 591 40.37 -17.15 -11.49
N LEU A 592 39.31 -16.91 -12.25
CA LEU A 592 38.99 -15.59 -12.77
C LEU A 592 38.71 -14.59 -11.63
N GLN A 593 37.98 -14.99 -10.60
CA GLN A 593 37.71 -14.13 -9.43
C GLN A 593 38.98 -13.76 -8.68
N ALA A 594 39.93 -14.68 -8.55
CA ALA A 594 41.23 -14.39 -7.91
C ALA A 594 42.10 -13.39 -8.70
N HIS A 595 41.89 -13.30 -10.02
CA HIS A 595 42.60 -12.36 -10.91
C HIS A 595 41.73 -11.16 -11.36
N MET A 596 40.60 -10.96 -10.69
CA MET A 596 39.68 -9.88 -11.03
C MET A 596 40.35 -8.51 -10.77
N PRO A 597 40.34 -7.61 -11.75
CA PRO A 597 40.91 -6.28 -11.56
C PRO A 597 40.23 -5.51 -10.43
N GLU A 598 41.00 -4.74 -9.67
CA GLU A 598 40.50 -3.99 -8.51
C GLU A 598 39.32 -3.06 -8.86
N HIS A 599 39.33 -2.44 -10.05
CA HIS A 599 38.23 -1.59 -10.51
C HIS A 599 36.94 -2.35 -10.83
N VAL A 600 36.98 -3.69 -10.92
CA VAL A 600 35.80 -4.57 -11.08
C VAL A 600 35.42 -5.15 -9.72
N ALA A 601 36.42 -5.58 -8.93
CA ALA A 601 36.26 -6.25 -7.64
C ALA A 601 35.80 -5.29 -6.53
N SER A 602 36.30 -4.06 -6.55
CA SER A 602 36.01 -3.09 -5.48
C SER A 602 34.63 -2.49 -5.64
N PRO A 603 33.79 -2.57 -4.61
CA PRO A 603 32.53 -1.83 -4.59
C PRO A 603 32.74 -0.30 -4.55
N GLN A 604 33.93 0.16 -4.19
CA GLN A 604 34.24 1.59 -4.00
C GLN A 604 34.48 2.36 -5.30
N ILE A 605 34.71 1.69 -6.43
CA ILE A 605 34.98 2.33 -7.73
C ILE A 605 33.69 2.55 -8.49
N ALA A 606 33.24 3.76 -8.37
CA ALA A 606 32.31 4.58 -9.18
C ALA A 606 31.33 3.88 -10.12
N SER A 607 30.14 3.66 -9.63
CA SER A 607 28.96 3.85 -10.47
C SER A 607 28.51 5.30 -10.31
N SER A 608 28.25 6.02 -11.40
CA SER A 608 27.72 7.39 -11.31
C SER A 608 26.28 7.37 -10.75
N LEU A 609 25.84 8.46 -10.13
CA LEU A 609 24.43 8.57 -9.67
C LEU A 609 23.42 8.22 -10.76
N PRO A 610 23.60 8.68 -12.03
CA PRO A 610 22.71 8.27 -13.13
C PRO A 610 22.74 6.76 -13.41
N ASP A 611 23.85 6.07 -13.21
CA ASP A 611 23.93 4.61 -13.39
C ASP A 611 23.20 3.85 -12.27
N LEU A 612 23.14 4.41 -11.06
CA LEU A 612 22.54 3.80 -9.86
C LEU A 612 21.04 4.09 -9.76
N LEU A 613 20.62 5.32 -9.99
CA LEU A 613 19.24 5.79 -9.82
C LEU A 613 18.51 5.98 -11.16
N GLY A 614 19.24 6.12 -12.26
CA GLY A 614 18.73 6.55 -13.56
C GLY A 614 18.54 8.07 -13.64
N PRO A 615 18.78 8.67 -14.82
CA PRO A 615 18.67 10.12 -15.04
C PRO A 615 17.26 10.65 -14.78
N GLU A 616 16.23 9.87 -15.14
CA GLU A 616 14.83 10.24 -14.93
C GLU A 616 14.47 10.32 -13.43
N THR A 617 15.02 9.44 -12.60
CA THR A 617 14.77 9.46 -11.15
C THR A 617 15.40 10.69 -10.50
N LEU A 618 16.60 11.06 -10.93
CA LEU A 618 17.27 12.28 -10.45
C LEU A 618 16.50 13.54 -10.84
N ALA A 619 16.10 13.66 -12.12
CA ALA A 619 15.27 14.77 -12.60
C ALA A 619 13.92 14.84 -11.86
N LEU A 620 13.35 13.69 -11.50
CA LEU A 620 12.13 13.62 -10.72
C LEU A 620 12.33 14.14 -9.29
N ILE A 621 13.45 13.81 -8.62
CA ILE A 621 13.78 14.32 -7.28
C ILE A 621 13.85 15.85 -7.30
N ASP A 622 14.61 16.43 -8.22
CA ASP A 622 14.78 17.89 -8.36
C ASP A 622 13.45 18.62 -8.62
N THR A 623 12.63 18.07 -9.52
CA THR A 623 11.31 18.62 -9.84
C THR A 623 10.38 18.57 -8.64
N GLN A 624 10.38 17.45 -7.90
CA GLN A 624 9.52 17.29 -6.73
C GLN A 624 9.98 18.16 -5.55
N GLN A 625 11.27 18.40 -5.38
CA GLN A 625 11.78 19.31 -4.36
C GLN A 625 11.18 20.71 -4.54
N SER A 626 11.30 21.29 -5.72
CA SER A 626 10.77 22.62 -6.02
C SER A 626 9.25 22.71 -5.81
N LEU A 627 8.51 21.67 -6.21
CA LEU A 627 7.06 21.59 -6.02
C LEU A 627 6.66 21.53 -4.53
N ILE A 628 7.30 20.66 -3.76
CA ILE A 628 6.98 20.46 -2.33
C ILE A 628 7.33 21.71 -1.51
N ASP A 629 8.45 22.38 -1.82
CA ASP A 629 8.85 23.63 -1.16
C ASP A 629 7.78 24.72 -1.38
N ALA A 630 7.30 24.91 -2.62
CA ALA A 630 6.25 25.85 -2.92
C ALA A 630 4.93 25.51 -2.22
N LEU A 631 4.52 24.24 -2.23
CA LEU A 631 3.28 23.79 -1.59
C LEU A 631 3.35 23.92 -0.07
N GLN A 632 4.52 23.75 0.54
CA GLN A 632 4.71 23.95 1.99
C GLN A 632 4.53 25.41 2.39
N ALA A 633 5.04 26.33 1.60
CA ALA A 633 4.83 27.76 1.83
C ALA A 633 3.34 28.14 1.72
N ASP A 634 2.66 27.68 0.66
CA ASP A 634 1.24 27.92 0.44
C ASP A 634 0.36 27.33 1.56
N ALA A 635 0.64 26.10 2.02
CA ALA A 635 -0.08 25.43 3.11
C ALA A 635 0.14 26.15 4.45
N GLY A 636 1.36 26.62 4.72
CA GLY A 636 1.68 27.43 5.89
C GLY A 636 0.88 28.75 5.92
N ALA A 637 0.81 29.45 4.79
CA ALA A 637 0.02 30.67 4.66
C ALA A 637 -1.48 30.42 4.87
N LEU A 638 -2.01 29.32 4.32
CA LEU A 638 -3.41 28.93 4.52
C LEU A 638 -3.71 28.62 5.99
N ALA A 639 -2.85 27.90 6.69
CA ALA A 639 -3.01 27.56 8.10
C ALA A 639 -3.01 28.82 9.02
N ILE A 640 -2.18 29.82 8.69
CA ILE A 640 -2.19 31.10 9.39
C ILE A 640 -3.54 31.80 9.19
N ARG A 641 -3.99 31.90 7.95
CA ARG A 641 -5.28 32.56 7.63
C ARG A 641 -6.48 31.87 8.28
N CYS A 642 -6.49 30.54 8.36
CA CYS A 642 -7.52 29.79 9.08
C CYS A 642 -7.52 30.12 10.58
N ARG A 643 -6.35 30.19 11.20
CA ARG A 643 -6.21 30.58 12.62
C ARG A 643 -6.68 31.99 12.87
N ASP A 644 -6.29 32.92 12.01
CA ASP A 644 -6.68 34.34 12.13
C ASP A 644 -8.19 34.49 12.00
N LEU A 645 -8.82 33.81 11.05
CA LEU A 645 -10.26 33.82 10.87
C LEU A 645 -10.98 33.24 12.09
N ASN A 646 -10.50 32.13 12.65
CA ASN A 646 -11.06 31.53 13.88
C ASN A 646 -10.91 32.45 15.11
N ALA A 647 -9.78 33.15 15.23
CA ALA A 647 -9.55 34.13 16.27
C ALA A 647 -10.51 35.36 16.15
N GLN A 648 -10.71 35.87 14.92
CA GLN A 648 -11.67 36.96 14.64
C GLN A 648 -13.08 36.54 15.04
N ILE A 649 -13.52 35.35 14.69
CA ILE A 649 -14.83 34.82 15.06
C ILE A 649 -14.96 34.74 16.58
N THR A 650 -13.97 34.17 17.26
CA THR A 650 -13.97 34.05 18.71
C THR A 650 -14.06 35.42 19.39
N SER A 651 -13.31 36.39 18.89
CA SER A 651 -13.35 37.78 19.37
C SER A 651 -14.74 38.43 19.17
N SER A 652 -15.33 38.22 17.99
CA SER A 652 -16.67 38.74 17.67
C SER A 652 -17.74 38.13 18.59
N TYR A 653 -17.66 36.84 18.90
CA TYR A 653 -18.55 36.18 19.87
C TYR A 653 -18.39 36.75 21.27
N GLN A 654 -17.15 36.93 21.74
CA GLN A 654 -16.88 37.51 23.06
C GLN A 654 -17.44 38.96 23.15
N GLN A 655 -17.28 39.75 22.10
CA GLN A 655 -17.85 41.11 22.05
C GLN A 655 -19.38 41.06 22.07
N ARG A 656 -20.01 40.17 21.31
CA ARG A 656 -21.46 39.98 21.32
C ARG A 656 -21.96 39.58 22.72
N ASP A 657 -21.30 38.63 23.38
CA ASP A 657 -21.69 38.17 24.72
C ASP A 657 -21.54 39.28 25.76
N ALA A 658 -20.48 40.09 25.68
CA ALA A 658 -20.30 41.26 26.54
C ALA A 658 -21.39 42.33 26.32
N LEU A 659 -21.76 42.58 25.06
CA LEU A 659 -22.85 43.49 24.72
C LEU A 659 -24.21 42.96 25.18
N GLN A 660 -24.44 41.62 25.01
CA GLN A 660 -25.65 40.95 25.49
C GLN A 660 -25.79 41.03 27.01
N GLN A 661 -24.69 40.82 27.75
CA GLN A 661 -24.67 40.96 29.20
C GLN A 661 -24.95 42.41 29.61
N SER A 662 -24.40 43.39 28.90
CA SER A 662 -24.65 44.79 29.14
C SER A 662 -26.09 45.16 28.85
N PHE A 663 -26.67 44.63 27.79
CA PHE A 663 -28.08 44.75 27.45
C PHE A 663 -28.98 44.16 28.53
N ASN A 664 -28.68 42.96 29.02
CA ASN A 664 -29.45 42.29 30.09
C ASN A 664 -29.36 43.02 31.42
N LYS A 665 -28.23 43.68 31.73
CA LYS A 665 -28.11 44.54 32.95
C LYS A 665 -28.93 45.79 32.91
N LEU A 666 -29.34 46.25 31.72
CA LEU A 666 -30.19 47.42 31.53
C LEU A 666 -31.71 47.07 31.65
N PHE A 667 -32.05 45.79 31.75
CA PHE A 667 -33.35 45.30 32.05
C PHE A 667 -33.49 45.04 33.56
#